data_0d34f7589feb82b903ba849ab365ca77
#
_entry.id   0d34f7589feb82b903ba849ab365ca77
#
_cell.length_a   1.000
_cell.length_b   1.000
_cell.length_c   1.000
_cell.angle_alpha   90.00
_cell.angle_beta   90.00
_cell.angle_gamma   90.00
#
_symmetry.space_group_name_H-M   'P 1'
#
loop_
_entity.id
_entity.type
_entity.pdbx_description
1 polymer ?
#
loop_
_entity_poly.entity_id
_entity_poly.type
_entity_poly.pdbx_seq_one_letter_code
_entity_poly.pdbx_strand_id
1 'polypeptide(L)'
;MKYKLENANDYINGIGVGFSVFTSLFSGFFLLILLLNENTKFFGAGVLGTLTLIMEFIYGVTVTFLILKKREKYLHLTPFLILNWFIGCFCLNIFVPIFEDLPFWVYLITLLFFISNFFIYQKIQGNSFTLSLFFINGLSYSIILYFTFYLLPLAPFAFIGILLLGIGFYALVPLLVSIIHIATMAHYFQENRKHFISFIAGFGFILVMLSSFVVMLDRESRLINLRRPINSFTSNEDLPNYIKISQSLEPNFFNEILLKKDIVYTGPEKFFNYDLGSFGVEQFNERKVHNPFITIAYIFCEDLNLSQDDQINILKSNFDKRLETEEQLWSGEDLVTKDIKEDVKLYPDSRLAYTEITMDISCEKESWQDKEAIYSFQLPEGSVATSLSLWVNGIERKGILTTKEKAEKAYKQIVGVESRDPSLMQWREGNKVVVRVFPVNYKTPRTFKCGFTTPLKVEDNKLKYESLSIKGPNISNASTISRIQMTGKIDVETSKDFKLQNNFYINESKGLDDWQAIMPLSKISKLNSFAWKEKIYEVKESQKLNIPFNASEVILDLNSNWTLNEIESFVSLKGKEFYVYDDKEKKVINKENFRTIFLDFKYLHYSLLPLFEIKKNSLIITKTGNFSANFEELNESEYLKKIRSKTKSQNLKVINISGGINPFWQTVKEQKYVDFYETNFRNSLKMLQGNYFIKYKTADNVVNIEPSNISIQEKPKDSTIKSNGPNHIYRMYAFGKVLEEQIKIQNDTLSANKYVTLAKDANIVTPISSLIVLETDADYKNNGIEKNVDTLGNSSIKNDGAVPEPHEWLMIIIGLTTLLFYYQKNKKQKA
;
A
#
# COMPACT_ATOMS: atom_id res chain seq x y z
N MET A 1 25.35 -27.82 -64.80
CA MET A 1 26.08 -27.17 -63.68
C MET A 1 25.22 -26.17 -62.95
N LYS A 2 24.41 -25.29 -63.55
CA LYS A 2 23.49 -24.38 -62.95
C LYS A 2 22.45 -25.04 -62.01
N TYR A 3 21.84 -26.14 -62.46
CA TYR A 3 20.82 -26.89 -61.71
C TYR A 3 21.38 -27.55 -60.42
N LYS A 4 22.62 -27.99 -60.39
CA LYS A 4 23.31 -28.51 -59.17
C LYS A 4 23.67 -27.40 -58.22
N LEU A 5 23.93 -26.17 -58.66
CA LEU A 5 24.23 -25.00 -57.85
C LEU A 5 22.97 -24.42 -57.18
N GLU A 6 21.81 -24.46 -57.87
CA GLU A 6 20.51 -24.06 -57.30
C GLU A 6 20.10 -25.00 -56.18
N ASN A 7 20.12 -26.32 -56.42
CA ASN A 7 19.79 -27.31 -55.36
C ASN A 7 20.74 -27.27 -54.14
N ALA A 8 22.04 -27.01 -54.35
CA ALA A 8 22.97 -26.85 -53.25
C ALA A 8 22.72 -25.55 -52.45
N ASN A 9 22.30 -24.46 -53.11
CA ASN A 9 21.94 -23.21 -52.51
C ASN A 9 20.65 -23.33 -51.66
N ASP A 10 19.65 -24.04 -52.18
CA ASP A 10 18.39 -24.29 -51.47
C ASP A 10 18.60 -25.17 -50.23
N TYR A 11 19.45 -26.19 -50.35
CA TYR A 11 19.82 -27.03 -49.22
C TYR A 11 20.59 -26.27 -48.14
N ILE A 12 21.55 -25.42 -48.47
CA ILE A 12 22.29 -24.57 -47.53
C ILE A 12 21.37 -23.53 -46.88
N ASN A 13 20.42 -22.96 -47.62
CA ASN A 13 19.43 -22.04 -47.07
C ASN A 13 18.49 -22.77 -46.11
N GLY A 14 18.06 -23.98 -46.40
CA GLY A 14 17.25 -24.81 -45.51
C GLY A 14 17.97 -25.17 -44.20
N ILE A 15 19.25 -25.51 -44.25
CA ILE A 15 20.07 -25.75 -43.05
C ILE A 15 20.20 -24.47 -42.23
N GLY A 16 20.44 -23.33 -42.88
CA GLY A 16 20.55 -22.05 -42.17
C GLY A 16 19.27 -21.66 -41.43
N VAL A 17 18.11 -21.84 -42.08
CA VAL A 17 16.80 -21.59 -41.39
C VAL A 17 16.56 -22.61 -40.27
N GLY A 18 16.84 -23.92 -40.52
CA GLY A 18 16.70 -24.96 -39.51
C GLY A 18 17.54 -24.68 -38.25
N PHE A 19 18.79 -24.26 -38.44
CA PHE A 19 19.68 -23.87 -37.35
C PHE A 19 19.17 -22.64 -36.62
N SER A 20 18.69 -21.62 -37.34
CA SER A 20 18.12 -20.42 -36.76
C SER A 20 16.85 -20.69 -35.93
N VAL A 21 15.96 -21.54 -36.44
CA VAL A 21 14.77 -21.99 -35.72
C VAL A 21 15.17 -22.76 -34.46
N PHE A 22 16.12 -23.68 -34.57
CA PHE A 22 16.61 -24.44 -33.42
C PHE A 22 17.17 -23.51 -32.32
N THR A 23 18.04 -22.58 -32.74
CA THR A 23 18.63 -21.62 -31.80
C THR A 23 17.55 -20.79 -31.10
N SER A 24 16.60 -20.23 -31.85
CA SER A 24 15.51 -19.41 -31.28
C SER A 24 14.60 -20.20 -30.35
N LEU A 25 14.25 -21.45 -30.69
CA LEU A 25 13.44 -22.32 -29.85
C LEU A 25 14.17 -22.71 -28.57
N PHE A 26 15.45 -23.07 -28.69
CA PHE A 26 16.28 -23.42 -27.52
C PHE A 26 16.44 -22.26 -26.57
N SER A 27 16.83 -21.10 -27.07
CA SER A 27 17.02 -19.89 -26.25
C SER A 27 15.72 -19.38 -25.70
N GLY A 28 14.63 -19.41 -26.48
CA GLY A 28 13.31 -19.02 -26.05
C GLY A 28 12.73 -19.93 -24.96
N PHE A 29 12.95 -21.25 -25.09
CA PHE A 29 12.59 -22.20 -24.05
C PHE A 29 13.38 -21.96 -22.77
N PHE A 30 14.65 -21.62 -22.88
CA PHE A 30 15.51 -21.34 -21.75
C PHE A 30 15.09 -20.02 -21.07
N LEU A 31 14.80 -18.96 -21.85
CA LEU A 31 14.23 -17.72 -21.33
C LEU A 31 12.92 -17.98 -20.59
N LEU A 32 12.03 -18.82 -21.14
CA LEU A 32 10.78 -19.20 -20.51
C LEU A 32 11.00 -19.90 -19.15
N ILE A 33 11.98 -20.83 -19.08
CA ILE A 33 12.36 -21.47 -17.81
C ILE A 33 12.87 -20.43 -16.81
N LEU A 34 13.69 -19.48 -17.24
CA LEU A 34 14.19 -18.42 -16.38
C LEU A 34 13.07 -17.52 -15.86
N LEU A 35 12.10 -17.18 -16.70
CA LEU A 35 10.93 -16.36 -16.32
C LEU A 35 9.92 -17.09 -15.43
N LEU A 36 9.79 -18.43 -15.58
CA LEU A 36 8.88 -19.24 -14.77
C LEU A 36 9.49 -19.70 -13.45
N ASN A 37 10.82 -19.80 -13.37
CA ASN A 37 11.55 -20.18 -12.18
C ASN A 37 12.19 -18.94 -11.53
N GLU A 38 11.40 -18.14 -10.89
CA GLU A 38 11.87 -17.03 -10.03
C GLU A 38 12.80 -17.52 -8.89
N ASN A 39 12.76 -18.80 -8.59
CA ASN A 39 13.57 -19.49 -7.57
C ASN A 39 14.76 -20.26 -8.17
N THR A 40 15.55 -19.65 -9.05
CA THR A 40 16.66 -20.37 -9.69
C THR A 40 17.85 -20.61 -8.76
N LYS A 41 17.68 -21.47 -7.78
CA LYS A 41 18.79 -22.17 -7.08
C LYS A 41 19.40 -23.31 -7.91
N PHE A 42 19.06 -23.44 -9.16
CA PHE A 42 19.65 -24.45 -9.99
C PHE A 42 21.06 -23.98 -10.36
N PHE A 43 22.07 -24.54 -9.72
CA PHE A 43 23.50 -24.29 -10.07
C PHE A 43 23.74 -24.40 -11.58
N GLY A 44 22.90 -25.20 -12.27
CA GLY A 44 22.85 -25.28 -13.74
C GLY A 44 22.24 -24.05 -14.44
N ALA A 45 21.40 -23.25 -13.82
CA ALA A 45 20.74 -22.13 -14.50
C ALA A 45 21.73 -21.03 -14.88
N GLY A 46 22.67 -20.69 -14.00
CA GLY A 46 23.74 -19.72 -14.29
C GLY A 46 24.65 -20.22 -15.42
N VAL A 47 25.03 -21.49 -15.40
CA VAL A 47 25.89 -22.09 -16.46
C VAL A 47 25.13 -22.17 -17.79
N LEU A 48 23.88 -22.65 -17.78
CA LEU A 48 23.06 -22.72 -18.99
C LEU A 48 22.72 -21.32 -19.53
N GLY A 49 22.43 -20.35 -18.67
CA GLY A 49 22.20 -18.97 -19.08
C GLY A 49 23.43 -18.35 -19.73
N THR A 50 24.60 -18.55 -19.17
CA THR A 50 25.87 -18.09 -19.76
C THR A 50 26.15 -18.80 -21.11
N LEU A 51 25.91 -20.09 -21.22
CA LEU A 51 26.04 -20.83 -22.48
C LEU A 51 25.05 -20.31 -23.53
N THR A 52 23.82 -20.00 -23.14
CA THR A 52 22.82 -19.40 -24.05
C THR A 52 23.29 -18.04 -24.55
N LEU A 53 23.79 -17.16 -23.68
CA LEU A 53 24.33 -15.85 -24.07
C LEU A 53 25.50 -15.99 -25.04
N ILE A 54 26.43 -16.91 -24.79
CA ILE A 54 27.57 -17.17 -25.68
C ILE A 54 27.07 -17.70 -27.03
N MET A 55 26.14 -18.64 -27.02
CA MET A 55 25.55 -19.19 -28.25
C MET A 55 24.86 -18.11 -29.09
N GLU A 56 24.05 -17.25 -28.44
CA GLU A 56 23.37 -16.11 -29.09
C GLU A 56 24.37 -15.10 -29.65
N PHE A 57 25.44 -14.83 -28.96
CA PHE A 57 26.50 -13.93 -29.42
C PHE A 57 27.19 -14.52 -30.67
N ILE A 58 27.62 -15.78 -30.64
CA ILE A 58 28.26 -16.47 -31.78
C ILE A 58 27.31 -16.53 -32.97
N TYR A 59 26.04 -16.91 -32.73
CA TYR A 59 25.00 -16.92 -33.75
C TYR A 59 24.81 -15.52 -34.35
N GLY A 60 24.65 -14.50 -33.53
CA GLY A 60 24.45 -13.12 -33.95
C GLY A 60 25.60 -12.58 -34.80
N VAL A 61 26.85 -12.78 -34.36
CA VAL A 61 28.03 -12.38 -35.12
C VAL A 61 28.11 -13.10 -36.44
N THR A 62 27.89 -14.42 -36.45
CA THR A 62 27.97 -15.26 -37.68
C THR A 62 26.92 -14.84 -38.70
N VAL A 63 25.65 -14.69 -38.28
CA VAL A 63 24.56 -14.32 -39.18
C VAL A 63 24.73 -12.90 -39.68
N THR A 64 25.16 -11.94 -38.82
CA THR A 64 25.45 -10.58 -39.24
C THR A 64 26.56 -10.53 -40.30
N PHE A 65 27.65 -11.28 -40.09
CA PHE A 65 28.72 -11.36 -41.08
C PHE A 65 28.25 -11.96 -42.41
N LEU A 66 27.40 -12.99 -42.39
CA LEU A 66 26.81 -13.59 -43.59
C LEU A 66 25.91 -12.59 -44.35
N ILE A 67 25.07 -11.83 -43.61
CA ILE A 67 24.21 -10.81 -44.20
C ILE A 67 25.05 -9.71 -44.83
N LEU A 68 26.08 -9.21 -44.14
CA LEU A 68 26.96 -8.15 -44.68
C LEU A 68 27.74 -8.60 -45.93
N LYS A 69 28.20 -9.85 -45.93
CA LYS A 69 29.02 -10.37 -47.04
C LYS A 69 28.20 -10.78 -48.31
N LYS A 70 26.99 -11.32 -48.13
CA LYS A 70 26.08 -11.79 -49.19
C LYS A 70 24.63 -11.40 -48.86
N ARG A 71 24.34 -10.12 -48.85
CA ARG A 71 23.09 -9.50 -48.36
C ARG A 71 21.83 -10.16 -48.92
N GLU A 72 21.74 -10.32 -50.24
CA GLU A 72 20.51 -10.84 -50.86
C GLU A 72 20.22 -12.29 -50.48
N LYS A 73 21.27 -13.11 -50.29
CA LYS A 73 21.12 -14.52 -50.01
C LYS A 73 20.66 -14.87 -48.63
N TYR A 74 21.03 -14.05 -47.61
CA TYR A 74 20.79 -14.36 -46.20
C TYR A 74 19.82 -13.40 -45.48
N LEU A 75 19.19 -12.49 -46.26
CA LEU A 75 18.21 -11.55 -45.68
C LEU A 75 17.06 -12.25 -44.93
N HIS A 76 16.63 -13.42 -45.37
CA HIS A 76 15.57 -14.20 -44.74
C HIS A 76 15.91 -14.68 -43.31
N LEU A 77 17.19 -14.60 -42.89
CA LEU A 77 17.63 -14.91 -41.54
C LEU A 77 17.55 -13.69 -40.59
N THR A 78 17.34 -12.49 -41.12
CA THR A 78 17.28 -11.25 -40.30
C THR A 78 16.23 -11.31 -39.21
N PRO A 79 14.99 -11.81 -39.39
CA PRO A 79 14.03 -11.91 -38.31
C PRO A 79 14.53 -12.75 -37.12
N PHE A 80 15.15 -13.89 -37.41
CA PHE A 80 15.72 -14.74 -36.35
C PHE A 80 16.90 -14.08 -35.65
N LEU A 81 17.75 -13.35 -36.40
CA LEU A 81 18.81 -12.55 -35.79
C LEU A 81 18.28 -11.55 -34.77
N ILE A 82 17.23 -10.83 -35.16
CA ILE A 82 16.57 -9.83 -34.28
C ILE A 82 15.99 -10.52 -33.04
N LEU A 83 15.27 -11.63 -33.25
CA LEU A 83 14.66 -12.37 -32.16
C LEU A 83 15.70 -12.87 -31.15
N ASN A 84 16.75 -13.53 -31.66
CA ASN A 84 17.80 -14.09 -30.81
C ASN A 84 18.57 -13.00 -30.06
N TRP A 85 18.83 -11.88 -30.68
CA TRP A 85 19.45 -10.76 -29.97
C TRP A 85 18.58 -10.21 -28.84
N PHE A 86 17.25 -10.09 -29.03
CA PHE A 86 16.36 -9.68 -27.95
C PHE A 86 16.24 -10.74 -26.85
N ILE A 87 16.20 -12.02 -27.20
CA ILE A 87 16.26 -13.11 -26.22
C ILE A 87 17.54 -12.99 -25.37
N GLY A 88 18.69 -12.74 -26.04
CA GLY A 88 19.95 -12.48 -25.34
C GLY A 88 19.88 -11.29 -24.41
N CYS A 89 19.25 -10.17 -24.83
CA CYS A 89 19.02 -9.01 -23.96
C CYS A 89 18.17 -9.37 -22.73
N PHE A 90 17.10 -10.12 -22.93
CA PHE A 90 16.22 -10.52 -21.83
C PHE A 90 16.91 -11.49 -20.87
N CYS A 91 17.66 -12.45 -21.39
CA CYS A 91 18.47 -13.34 -20.54
C CYS A 91 19.52 -12.55 -19.75
N LEU A 92 20.20 -11.61 -20.39
CA LEU A 92 21.17 -10.78 -19.69
C LEU A 92 20.51 -9.94 -18.60
N ASN A 93 19.34 -9.35 -18.85
CA ASN A 93 18.64 -8.52 -17.88
C ASN A 93 18.24 -9.30 -16.61
N ILE A 94 18.06 -10.63 -16.70
CA ILE A 94 17.81 -11.49 -15.54
C ILE A 94 19.08 -11.65 -14.68
N PHE A 95 20.26 -11.68 -15.30
CA PHE A 95 21.54 -11.87 -14.60
C PHE A 95 22.19 -10.54 -14.16
N VAL A 96 22.04 -9.50 -14.98
CA VAL A 96 22.56 -8.14 -14.76
C VAL A 96 21.42 -7.16 -15.01
N PRO A 97 20.58 -6.87 -14.03
CA PRO A 97 19.37 -6.09 -14.24
C PRO A 97 19.72 -4.64 -14.60
N ILE A 98 19.52 -4.29 -15.88
CA ILE A 98 19.47 -2.89 -16.34
C ILE A 98 18.07 -2.34 -16.08
N PHE A 99 17.06 -3.18 -16.28
CA PHE A 99 15.69 -2.97 -15.88
C PHE A 99 15.36 -4.04 -14.85
N GLU A 100 15.02 -3.70 -13.65
CA GLU A 100 14.78 -4.68 -12.60
C GLU A 100 13.54 -5.55 -12.89
N ASP A 101 12.46 -4.93 -13.40
CA ASP A 101 11.31 -5.66 -13.91
C ASP A 101 10.92 -5.14 -15.29
N LEU A 102 11.10 -5.94 -16.32
CA LEU A 102 10.59 -5.64 -17.65
C LEU A 102 9.09 -5.97 -17.72
N PRO A 103 8.23 -5.00 -18.04
CA PRO A 103 6.80 -5.25 -18.19
C PRO A 103 6.52 -6.29 -19.26
N PHE A 104 5.53 -7.15 -19.05
CA PHE A 104 5.18 -8.22 -19.99
C PHE A 104 4.89 -7.72 -21.42
N TRP A 105 4.37 -6.51 -21.57
CA TRP A 105 4.11 -5.93 -22.89
C TRP A 105 5.38 -5.73 -23.75
N VAL A 106 6.56 -5.60 -23.14
CA VAL A 106 7.84 -5.49 -23.87
C VAL A 106 8.14 -6.79 -24.63
N TYR A 107 7.93 -7.93 -23.98
CA TYR A 107 8.08 -9.25 -24.64
C TYR A 107 7.07 -9.43 -25.78
N LEU A 108 5.81 -9.00 -25.57
CA LEU A 108 4.77 -9.07 -26.61
C LEU A 108 5.12 -8.23 -27.84
N ILE A 109 5.59 -6.99 -27.64
CA ILE A 109 5.97 -6.12 -28.75
C ILE A 109 7.17 -6.65 -29.50
N THR A 110 8.16 -7.18 -28.81
CA THR A 110 9.31 -7.84 -29.44
C THR A 110 8.86 -9.04 -30.27
N LEU A 111 7.92 -9.84 -29.76
CA LEU A 111 7.34 -10.95 -30.50
C LEU A 111 6.54 -10.48 -31.72
N LEU A 112 5.74 -9.44 -31.61
CA LEU A 112 5.01 -8.83 -32.73
C LEU A 112 5.96 -8.27 -33.80
N PHE A 113 7.05 -7.66 -33.35
CA PHE A 113 8.10 -7.18 -34.27
C PHE A 113 8.76 -8.32 -34.99
N PHE A 114 9.09 -9.42 -34.30
CA PHE A 114 9.61 -10.63 -34.94
C PHE A 114 8.62 -11.21 -35.93
N ILE A 115 7.38 -11.45 -35.54
CA ILE A 115 6.34 -12.05 -36.37
C ILE A 115 6.11 -11.22 -37.65
N SER A 116 5.99 -9.89 -37.51
CA SER A 116 5.79 -9.00 -38.64
C SER A 116 6.97 -9.08 -39.64
N ASN A 117 8.20 -9.02 -39.12
CA ASN A 117 9.40 -9.18 -39.93
C ASN A 117 9.46 -10.55 -40.61
N PHE A 118 9.19 -11.63 -39.85
CA PHE A 118 9.22 -12.98 -40.42
C PHE A 118 8.31 -13.12 -41.63
N PHE A 119 7.06 -12.69 -41.52
CA PHE A 119 6.13 -12.77 -42.64
C PHE A 119 6.45 -11.81 -43.81
N ILE A 120 6.97 -10.62 -43.54
CA ILE A 120 7.45 -9.71 -44.59
C ILE A 120 8.57 -10.34 -45.41
N TYR A 121 9.55 -10.98 -44.76
CA TYR A 121 10.67 -11.60 -45.44
C TYR A 121 10.29 -12.87 -46.21
N GLN A 122 9.19 -13.56 -45.78
CA GLN A 122 8.67 -14.71 -46.54
C GLN A 122 7.87 -14.30 -47.81
N LYS A 123 7.71 -13.01 -48.07
CA LYS A 123 6.96 -12.44 -49.21
C LYS A 123 5.58 -13.10 -49.42
N ILE A 124 4.82 -13.28 -48.33
CA ILE A 124 3.50 -13.90 -48.40
C ILE A 124 2.57 -13.01 -49.22
N GLN A 125 1.88 -13.61 -50.18
CA GLN A 125 0.99 -12.91 -51.12
C GLN A 125 -0.35 -12.60 -50.47
N GLY A 126 -0.76 -11.35 -50.55
CA GLY A 126 -2.06 -10.84 -50.07
C GLY A 126 -1.97 -9.36 -49.75
N ASN A 127 -2.45 -8.49 -50.68
CA ASN A 127 -2.19 -7.06 -50.64
C ASN A 127 -2.60 -6.42 -49.29
N SER A 128 -3.77 -6.76 -48.77
CA SER A 128 -4.26 -6.22 -47.46
C SER A 128 -3.48 -6.79 -46.28
N PHE A 129 -3.16 -8.07 -46.28
CA PHE A 129 -2.40 -8.73 -45.22
C PHE A 129 -0.97 -8.17 -45.13
N THR A 130 -0.30 -8.04 -46.26
CA THR A 130 1.04 -7.44 -46.33
C THR A 130 1.06 -6.01 -45.81
N LEU A 131 0.07 -5.18 -46.15
CA LEU A 131 -0.04 -3.82 -45.66
C LEU A 131 -0.26 -3.81 -44.12
N SER A 132 -1.11 -4.69 -43.58
CA SER A 132 -1.29 -4.83 -42.14
C SER A 132 0.01 -5.23 -41.43
N LEU A 133 0.82 -6.12 -42.04
CA LEU A 133 2.13 -6.49 -41.50
C LEU A 133 3.09 -5.28 -41.44
N PHE A 134 3.16 -4.47 -42.49
CA PHE A 134 3.98 -3.25 -42.49
C PHE A 134 3.48 -2.23 -41.46
N PHE A 135 2.17 -2.12 -41.24
CA PHE A 135 1.60 -1.27 -40.22
C PHE A 135 2.02 -1.73 -38.80
N ILE A 136 1.84 -3.03 -38.48
CA ILE A 136 2.24 -3.61 -37.20
C ILE A 136 3.76 -3.50 -37.00
N ASN A 137 4.52 -3.67 -38.09
CA ASN A 137 5.97 -3.52 -38.05
C ASN A 137 6.38 -2.07 -37.71
N GLY A 138 5.77 -1.08 -38.33
CA GLY A 138 6.01 0.33 -38.02
C GLY A 138 5.64 0.67 -36.57
N LEU A 139 4.51 0.14 -36.08
CA LEU A 139 4.05 0.33 -34.70
C LEU A 139 5.04 -0.26 -33.69
N SER A 140 5.47 -1.51 -33.87
CA SER A 140 6.41 -2.17 -32.97
C SER A 140 7.83 -1.59 -33.06
N TYR A 141 8.24 -1.16 -34.24
CA TYR A 141 9.53 -0.50 -34.45
C TYR A 141 9.65 0.83 -33.70
N SER A 142 8.58 1.62 -33.59
CA SER A 142 8.61 2.89 -32.84
C SER A 142 8.96 2.67 -31.37
N ILE A 143 8.54 1.54 -30.78
CA ILE A 143 8.85 1.19 -29.39
C ILE A 143 10.30 0.70 -29.25
N ILE A 144 10.79 -0.08 -30.23
CA ILE A 144 12.22 -0.45 -30.26
C ILE A 144 13.10 0.79 -30.36
N LEU A 145 12.69 1.76 -31.16
CA LEU A 145 13.39 3.02 -31.28
C LEU A 145 13.40 3.81 -29.95
N TYR A 146 12.31 3.77 -29.19
CA TYR A 146 12.29 4.30 -27.83
C TYR A 146 13.39 3.68 -26.94
N PHE A 147 13.50 2.36 -26.91
CA PHE A 147 14.57 1.70 -26.15
C PHE A 147 15.96 2.01 -26.70
N THR A 148 16.08 2.21 -28.01
CA THR A 148 17.34 2.65 -28.63
C THR A 148 17.78 4.00 -28.06
N PHE A 149 16.90 4.99 -28.02
CA PHE A 149 17.21 6.31 -27.46
C PHE A 149 17.42 6.25 -25.94
N TYR A 150 16.62 5.48 -25.22
CA TYR A 150 16.74 5.33 -23.77
C TYR A 150 18.10 4.74 -23.36
N LEU A 151 18.62 3.75 -24.10
CA LEU A 151 19.89 3.10 -23.81
C LEU A 151 21.10 3.79 -24.49
N LEU A 152 20.88 4.78 -25.37
CA LEU A 152 21.95 5.47 -26.08
C LEU A 152 23.02 6.09 -25.18
N PRO A 153 22.72 6.69 -24.02
CA PRO A 153 23.72 7.20 -23.08
C PRO A 153 24.69 6.12 -22.57
N LEU A 154 24.27 4.85 -22.56
CA LEU A 154 25.11 3.72 -22.15
C LEU A 154 26.08 3.27 -23.24
N ALA A 155 25.91 3.71 -24.49
CA ALA A 155 26.70 3.25 -25.62
C ALA A 155 28.23 3.40 -25.44
N PRO A 156 28.79 4.50 -24.93
CA PRO A 156 30.23 4.64 -24.71
C PRO A 156 30.78 3.58 -23.75
N PHE A 157 30.03 3.27 -22.70
CA PHE A 157 30.42 2.26 -21.70
C PHE A 157 30.18 0.83 -22.20
N ALA A 158 29.18 0.64 -23.05
CA ALA A 158 28.91 -0.63 -23.68
C ALA A 158 30.08 -1.08 -24.56
N PHE A 159 30.78 -0.17 -25.27
CA PHE A 159 31.97 -0.51 -26.03
C PHE A 159 33.10 -1.03 -25.14
N ILE A 160 33.30 -0.48 -23.95
CA ILE A 160 34.26 -0.98 -22.96
C ILE A 160 33.81 -2.34 -22.43
N GLY A 161 32.51 -2.49 -22.13
CA GLY A 161 31.92 -3.75 -21.64
C GLY A 161 32.01 -4.92 -22.64
N ILE A 162 32.05 -4.66 -23.95
CA ILE A 162 32.30 -5.67 -24.97
C ILE A 162 33.68 -6.30 -24.81
N LEU A 163 34.69 -5.46 -24.51
CA LEU A 163 36.07 -5.93 -24.32
C LEU A 163 36.23 -6.75 -23.03
N LEU A 164 35.44 -6.47 -22.01
CA LEU A 164 35.55 -7.14 -20.71
C LEU A 164 34.86 -8.50 -20.65
N LEU A 165 33.68 -8.69 -21.22
CA LEU A 165 32.92 -9.97 -21.16
C LEU A 165 31.86 -10.10 -22.25
N GLY A 166 31.84 -9.24 -23.27
CA GLY A 166 30.78 -9.22 -24.29
C GLY A 166 29.44 -8.69 -23.81
N ILE A 167 29.31 -8.38 -22.52
CA ILE A 167 28.05 -7.95 -21.89
C ILE A 167 27.55 -6.62 -22.48
N GLY A 168 28.49 -5.69 -22.77
CA GLY A 168 28.15 -4.42 -23.38
C GLY A 168 27.49 -4.53 -24.75
N PHE A 169 27.67 -5.66 -25.47
CA PHE A 169 27.03 -5.88 -26.75
C PHE A 169 25.50 -5.79 -26.63
N TYR A 170 24.92 -6.36 -25.59
CA TYR A 170 23.47 -6.42 -25.44
C TYR A 170 22.86 -5.03 -25.16
N ALA A 171 23.56 -4.12 -24.53
CA ALA A 171 23.11 -2.73 -24.38
C ALA A 171 23.02 -1.99 -25.74
N LEU A 172 23.80 -2.43 -26.74
CA LEU A 172 23.78 -1.87 -28.10
C LEU A 172 22.78 -2.54 -29.03
N VAL A 173 22.18 -3.68 -28.64
CA VAL A 173 21.28 -4.44 -29.51
C VAL A 173 20.11 -3.61 -30.04
N PRO A 174 19.35 -2.82 -29.28
CA PRO A 174 18.29 -1.98 -29.82
C PRO A 174 18.77 -1.04 -30.92
N LEU A 175 19.95 -0.45 -30.76
CA LEU A 175 20.59 0.41 -31.77
C LEU A 175 20.97 -0.40 -33.02
N LEU A 176 21.63 -1.54 -32.85
CA LEU A 176 22.04 -2.39 -33.97
C LEU A 176 20.85 -2.95 -34.72
N VAL A 177 19.82 -3.40 -34.01
CA VAL A 177 18.54 -3.85 -34.60
C VAL A 177 17.89 -2.70 -35.38
N SER A 178 17.87 -1.50 -34.83
CA SER A 178 17.28 -0.35 -35.53
C SER A 178 18.02 -0.04 -36.84
N ILE A 179 19.35 -0.07 -36.84
CA ILE A 179 20.15 0.18 -38.07
C ILE A 179 19.92 -0.93 -39.11
N ILE A 180 19.99 -2.18 -38.70
CA ILE A 180 19.81 -3.34 -39.62
C ILE A 180 18.38 -3.33 -40.16
N HIS A 181 17.40 -3.05 -39.30
CA HIS A 181 16.00 -3.04 -39.69
C HIS A 181 15.72 -1.98 -40.76
N ILE A 182 16.13 -0.74 -40.55
CA ILE A 182 15.96 0.34 -41.54
C ILE A 182 16.67 0.00 -42.83
N ALA A 183 17.92 -0.47 -42.77
CA ALA A 183 18.68 -0.82 -43.94
C ALA A 183 18.06 -1.97 -44.76
N THR A 184 17.40 -2.93 -44.12
CA THR A 184 16.73 -4.01 -44.81
C THR A 184 15.34 -3.63 -45.30
N MET A 185 14.59 -2.84 -44.51
CA MET A 185 13.27 -2.36 -44.95
C MET A 185 13.34 -1.40 -46.11
N ALA A 186 14.41 -0.62 -46.27
CA ALA A 186 14.60 0.29 -47.38
C ALA A 186 14.45 -0.44 -48.77
N HIS A 187 14.88 -1.69 -48.83
CA HIS A 187 14.70 -2.49 -50.04
C HIS A 187 13.23 -2.77 -50.37
N TYR A 188 12.43 -3.17 -49.37
CA TYR A 188 11.00 -3.44 -49.55
C TYR A 188 10.19 -2.16 -49.82
N PHE A 189 10.64 -1.03 -49.33
CA PHE A 189 10.03 0.26 -49.59
C PHE A 189 10.25 0.75 -51.00
N GLN A 190 11.39 0.39 -51.60
CA GLN A 190 11.67 0.66 -53.02
C GLN A 190 10.84 -0.22 -53.98
N GLU A 191 10.56 -1.47 -53.56
CA GLU A 191 9.71 -2.38 -54.36
C GLU A 191 8.27 -1.86 -54.47
N ASN A 192 7.70 -1.32 -53.39
CA ASN A 192 6.32 -0.85 -53.38
C ASN A 192 6.10 0.32 -52.40
N ARG A 193 5.78 1.48 -52.89
CA ARG A 193 5.52 2.68 -52.06
C ARG A 193 4.40 2.49 -51.05
N LYS A 194 3.41 1.61 -51.30
CA LYS A 194 2.33 1.33 -50.33
C LYS A 194 2.86 0.70 -49.04
N HIS A 195 3.93 -0.13 -49.10
CA HIS A 195 4.58 -0.70 -47.94
C HIS A 195 5.18 0.37 -47.02
N PHE A 196 5.87 1.33 -47.64
CA PHE A 196 6.40 2.49 -46.92
C PHE A 196 5.28 3.32 -46.25
N ILE A 197 4.21 3.60 -46.97
CA ILE A 197 3.08 4.37 -46.43
C ILE A 197 2.44 3.64 -45.26
N SER A 198 2.24 2.32 -45.38
CA SER A 198 1.68 1.51 -44.27
C SER A 198 2.59 1.45 -43.06
N PHE A 199 3.91 1.28 -43.27
CA PHE A 199 4.90 1.33 -42.19
C PHE A 199 4.89 2.68 -41.49
N ILE A 200 4.94 3.79 -42.24
CA ILE A 200 4.90 5.15 -41.68
C ILE A 200 3.56 5.42 -40.98
N ALA A 201 2.45 4.86 -41.45
CA ALA A 201 1.17 4.98 -40.79
C ALA A 201 1.19 4.31 -39.40
N GLY A 202 1.76 3.11 -39.29
CA GLY A 202 1.92 2.42 -37.99
C GLY A 202 2.88 3.15 -37.05
N PHE A 203 4.02 3.58 -37.55
CA PHE A 203 5.01 4.39 -36.81
C PHE A 203 4.40 5.73 -36.36
N GLY A 204 3.75 6.44 -37.30
CA GLY A 204 3.10 7.72 -37.06
C GLY A 204 1.95 7.64 -36.06
N PHE A 205 1.22 6.52 -36.01
CA PHE A 205 0.18 6.29 -35.04
C PHE A 205 0.72 6.40 -33.60
N ILE A 206 1.84 5.73 -33.31
CA ILE A 206 2.49 5.85 -31.99
C ILE A 206 3.01 7.24 -31.74
N LEU A 207 3.58 7.91 -32.75
CA LEU A 207 4.04 9.31 -32.58
C LEU A 207 2.87 10.27 -32.29
N VAL A 208 1.72 10.09 -32.92
CA VAL A 208 0.53 10.90 -32.65
C VAL A 208 0.02 10.63 -31.23
N MET A 209 -0.05 9.37 -30.81
CA MET A 209 -0.41 9.01 -29.42
C MET A 209 0.57 9.63 -28.42
N LEU A 210 1.87 9.51 -28.67
CA LEU A 210 2.91 10.08 -27.80
C LEU A 210 2.82 11.61 -27.75
N SER A 211 2.67 12.27 -28.90
CA SER A 211 2.50 13.73 -28.96
C SER A 211 1.24 14.18 -28.22
N SER A 212 0.13 13.46 -28.38
CA SER A 212 -1.11 13.76 -27.65
C SER A 212 -0.92 13.58 -26.13
N PHE A 213 -0.21 12.55 -25.73
CA PHE A 213 0.14 12.30 -24.33
C PHE A 213 0.99 13.43 -23.74
N VAL A 214 2.05 13.83 -24.45
CA VAL A 214 2.92 14.95 -24.03
C VAL A 214 2.15 16.26 -23.94
N VAL A 215 1.29 16.57 -24.91
CA VAL A 215 0.45 17.78 -24.89
C VAL A 215 -0.51 17.78 -23.69
N MET A 216 -1.10 16.63 -23.37
CA MET A 216 -1.95 16.50 -22.18
C MET A 216 -1.16 16.68 -20.89
N LEU A 217 0.02 16.07 -20.78
CA LEU A 217 0.92 16.25 -19.63
C LEU A 217 1.35 17.70 -19.47
N ASP A 218 1.78 18.35 -20.54
CA ASP A 218 2.20 19.77 -20.52
C ASP A 218 1.04 20.68 -20.08
N ARG A 219 -0.17 20.41 -20.56
CA ARG A 219 -1.36 21.13 -20.09
C ARG A 219 -1.57 20.97 -18.59
N GLU A 220 -1.52 19.74 -18.06
CA GLU A 220 -1.71 19.48 -16.63
C GLU A 220 -0.55 20.08 -15.81
N SER A 221 0.70 19.99 -16.28
CA SER A 221 1.86 20.62 -15.63
C SER A 221 1.68 22.12 -15.48
N ARG A 222 1.26 22.79 -16.57
CA ARG A 222 0.97 24.24 -16.53
C ARG A 222 -0.16 24.56 -15.56
N LEU A 223 -1.23 23.75 -15.53
CA LEU A 223 -2.34 23.94 -14.58
C LEU A 223 -1.87 23.80 -13.13
N ILE A 224 -1.00 22.83 -12.81
CA ILE A 224 -0.40 22.69 -11.49
C ILE A 224 0.42 23.94 -11.13
N ASN A 225 1.29 24.38 -12.05
CA ASN A 225 2.15 25.54 -11.83
C ASN A 225 1.39 26.85 -11.69
N LEU A 226 0.27 27.02 -12.44
CA LEU A 226 -0.62 28.20 -12.35
C LEU A 226 -1.44 28.24 -11.06
N ARG A 227 -1.77 27.08 -10.47
CA ARG A 227 -2.51 27.00 -9.21
C ARG A 227 -1.67 27.37 -7.99
N ARG A 228 -0.37 27.57 -8.17
CA ARG A 228 0.49 28.10 -7.10
C ARG A 228 0.03 29.52 -6.74
N PRO A 229 -0.19 29.84 -5.46
CA PRO A 229 -0.47 31.19 -5.04
C PRO A 229 0.65 32.11 -5.49
N ILE A 230 0.33 33.09 -6.35
CA ILE A 230 1.26 34.05 -6.93
C ILE A 230 1.94 34.91 -5.85
N ASN A 231 1.38 34.96 -4.67
CA ASN A 231 1.83 35.77 -3.55
C ASN A 231 2.47 34.93 -2.43
N SER A 232 3.61 34.35 -2.68
CA SER A 232 4.45 33.76 -1.62
C SER A 232 5.05 34.82 -0.66
N PHE A 233 4.73 36.09 -0.83
CA PHE A 233 5.21 37.20 0.01
C PHE A 233 4.26 37.61 1.16
N THR A 234 3.05 37.10 1.21
CA THR A 234 2.18 37.30 2.38
C THR A 234 2.31 36.08 3.29
N SER A 235 3.31 36.11 4.12
CA SER A 235 3.76 35.07 5.06
C SER A 235 2.81 34.79 6.24
N ASN A 236 1.50 34.85 6.06
CA ASN A 236 0.51 34.57 7.09
C ASN A 236 -0.42 33.42 6.71
N GLU A 237 -0.03 32.54 5.82
CA GLU A 237 -0.85 31.36 5.52
C GLU A 237 -0.52 30.24 6.52
N ASP A 238 -1.53 29.87 7.30
CA ASP A 238 -1.41 28.81 8.30
C ASP A 238 -1.24 27.43 7.66
N LEU A 239 -1.70 27.25 6.42
CA LEU A 239 -1.64 25.98 5.67
C LEU A 239 -0.39 25.89 4.75
N PRO A 240 0.19 24.70 4.58
CA PRO A 240 1.25 24.46 3.59
C PRO A 240 0.77 24.78 2.17
N ASN A 241 1.67 25.33 1.33
CA ASN A 241 1.33 25.76 -0.03
C ASN A 241 0.77 24.63 -0.92
N TYR A 242 1.25 23.40 -0.76
CA TYR A 242 0.78 22.28 -1.55
C TYR A 242 -0.70 21.96 -1.34
N ILE A 243 -1.29 22.35 -0.20
CA ILE A 243 -2.69 22.07 0.13
C ILE A 243 -3.64 22.69 -0.89
N LYS A 244 -3.40 23.93 -1.32
CA LYS A 244 -4.26 24.61 -2.32
C LYS A 244 -4.25 23.85 -3.66
N ILE A 245 -3.09 23.33 -4.04
CA ILE A 245 -2.95 22.49 -5.22
C ILE A 245 -3.69 21.17 -5.01
N SER A 246 -3.44 20.49 -3.90
CA SER A 246 -4.05 19.23 -3.53
C SER A 246 -5.59 19.31 -3.51
N GLN A 247 -6.16 20.36 -2.93
CA GLN A 247 -7.62 20.54 -2.85
C GLN A 247 -8.30 20.60 -4.22
N SER A 248 -7.63 21.11 -5.25
CA SER A 248 -8.20 21.31 -6.58
C SER A 248 -7.64 20.41 -7.67
N LEU A 249 -6.65 19.58 -7.35
CA LEU A 249 -6.00 18.68 -8.30
C LEU A 249 -6.83 17.42 -8.46
N GLU A 250 -7.32 17.17 -9.67
CA GLU A 250 -8.02 15.92 -9.98
C GLU A 250 -7.10 14.70 -9.87
N PRO A 251 -7.49 13.64 -9.15
CA PRO A 251 -6.72 12.40 -9.05
C PRO A 251 -6.87 11.58 -10.34
N ASN A 252 -6.18 12.00 -11.40
CA ASN A 252 -6.13 11.32 -12.68
C ASN A 252 -4.74 10.78 -13.00
N PHE A 253 -4.66 9.91 -14.00
CA PHE A 253 -3.41 9.26 -14.42
C PHE A 253 -2.31 10.26 -14.80
N PHE A 254 -2.63 11.35 -15.48
CA PHE A 254 -1.63 12.34 -15.92
C PHE A 254 -1.01 13.07 -14.73
N ASN A 255 -1.83 13.48 -13.76
CA ASN A 255 -1.38 14.16 -12.56
C ASN A 255 -0.53 13.23 -11.68
N GLU A 256 -0.88 11.94 -11.59
CA GLU A 256 -0.07 10.95 -10.88
C GLU A 256 1.31 10.80 -11.53
N ILE A 257 1.40 10.69 -12.85
CA ILE A 257 2.66 10.59 -13.59
C ILE A 257 3.52 11.84 -13.37
N LEU A 258 2.92 13.04 -13.46
CA LEU A 258 3.64 14.30 -13.26
C LEU A 258 4.22 14.42 -11.84
N LEU A 259 3.44 14.07 -10.83
CA LEU A 259 3.90 14.09 -9.44
C LEU A 259 5.00 13.07 -9.16
N LYS A 260 5.00 11.95 -9.88
CA LYS A 260 5.99 10.87 -9.72
C LYS A 260 7.27 11.09 -10.53
N LYS A 261 7.26 11.94 -11.58
CA LYS A 261 8.36 12.00 -12.55
C LYS A 261 9.72 12.32 -11.91
N ASP A 262 9.76 13.26 -10.96
CA ASP A 262 11.00 13.71 -10.33
C ASP A 262 11.41 12.83 -9.13
N ILE A 263 10.47 12.02 -8.62
CA ILE A 263 10.67 11.15 -7.46
C ILE A 263 11.13 9.76 -7.90
N VAL A 264 10.56 9.26 -9.01
CA VAL A 264 10.64 7.84 -9.39
C VAL A 264 11.50 7.62 -10.63
N TYR A 265 11.77 8.69 -11.42
CA TYR A 265 12.58 8.54 -12.62
C TYR A 265 14.00 8.12 -12.29
N THR A 266 14.45 7.03 -12.94
CA THR A 266 15.83 6.61 -13.00
C THR A 266 16.29 6.61 -14.45
N GLY A 267 17.14 7.53 -14.83
CA GLY A 267 17.78 7.52 -16.14
C GLY A 267 18.95 6.55 -16.19
N PRO A 268 19.28 6.01 -17.37
CA PRO A 268 20.43 5.12 -17.53
C PRO A 268 21.76 5.77 -17.15
N GLU A 269 21.85 7.09 -17.15
CA GLU A 269 23.02 7.84 -16.68
C GLU A 269 23.30 7.66 -15.19
N LYS A 270 22.29 7.37 -14.37
CA LYS A 270 22.47 7.11 -12.92
C LYS A 270 23.17 5.78 -12.62
N PHE A 271 23.22 4.85 -13.56
CA PHE A 271 24.04 3.64 -13.43
C PHE A 271 25.53 3.94 -13.22
N PHE A 272 25.98 5.11 -13.64
CA PHE A 272 27.40 5.48 -13.60
C PHE A 272 27.73 6.59 -12.60
N ASN A 273 26.71 7.26 -12.09
CA ASN A 273 26.83 8.22 -11.01
C ASN A 273 26.76 7.55 -9.62
N TYR A 274 27.20 6.29 -9.52
CA TYR A 274 27.52 5.72 -8.22
C TYR A 274 28.68 6.52 -7.65
N ASP A 275 28.33 7.49 -6.83
CA ASP A 275 29.29 8.17 -5.98
C ASP A 275 29.85 7.11 -5.01
N LEU A 276 31.07 6.67 -5.24
CA LEU A 276 31.76 5.67 -4.42
C LEU A 276 31.86 6.06 -2.93
N GLY A 277 31.40 7.27 -2.57
CA GLY A 277 31.32 7.79 -1.21
C GLY A 277 29.96 7.65 -0.52
N SER A 278 28.88 7.31 -1.21
CA SER A 278 27.53 7.23 -0.64
C SER A 278 27.07 5.80 -0.33
N PHE A 279 27.96 4.96 0.12
CA PHE A 279 27.57 3.67 0.70
C PHE A 279 26.67 3.92 1.92
N GLY A 280 25.36 3.73 1.77
CA GLY A 280 24.43 3.70 2.90
C GLY A 280 23.28 4.71 2.90
N VAL A 281 23.14 5.57 1.89
CA VAL A 281 21.91 6.36 1.71
C VAL A 281 21.15 5.76 0.54
N GLU A 282 20.25 4.83 0.84
CA GLU A 282 19.24 4.35 -0.11
C GLU A 282 18.41 5.56 -0.52
N GLN A 283 18.63 6.02 -1.75
CA GLN A 283 17.83 7.10 -2.30
C GLN A 283 16.46 6.53 -2.69
N PHE A 284 15.43 7.31 -2.46
CA PHE A 284 14.04 7.12 -2.87
C PHE A 284 13.85 6.69 -4.35
N ASN A 285 14.90 6.65 -5.11
CA ASN A 285 14.95 6.53 -6.57
C ASN A 285 15.03 5.10 -7.10
N GLU A 286 15.08 4.09 -6.25
CA GLU A 286 15.21 2.70 -6.67
C GLU A 286 13.85 2.09 -6.99
N ARG A 287 13.10 2.71 -7.89
CA ARG A 287 12.02 2.01 -8.53
C ARG A 287 12.52 1.18 -9.66
N LYS A 288 12.25 -0.06 -9.51
CA LYS A 288 12.69 -1.21 -10.25
C LYS A 288 11.87 -1.50 -11.50
N VAL A 289 10.66 -0.97 -11.64
CA VAL A 289 9.84 -1.14 -12.85
C VAL A 289 10.05 0.04 -13.79
N HIS A 290 10.58 -0.23 -14.97
CA HIS A 290 10.70 0.78 -16.02
C HIS A 290 9.32 1.22 -16.49
N ASN A 291 8.97 2.49 -16.27
CA ASN A 291 7.72 3.09 -16.73
C ASN A 291 7.99 4.12 -17.85
N PRO A 292 7.69 3.79 -19.13
CA PRO A 292 7.90 4.70 -20.25
C PRO A 292 7.15 6.02 -20.11
N PHE A 293 5.96 6.03 -19.48
CA PHE A 293 5.20 7.25 -19.29
C PHE A 293 5.88 8.23 -18.35
N ILE A 294 6.49 7.73 -17.28
CA ILE A 294 7.28 8.56 -16.35
C ILE A 294 8.53 9.07 -17.05
N THR A 295 9.23 8.23 -17.82
CA THR A 295 10.41 8.62 -18.60
C THR A 295 10.07 9.72 -19.59
N ILE A 296 8.96 9.58 -20.32
CA ILE A 296 8.49 10.59 -21.28
C ILE A 296 8.13 11.90 -20.57
N ALA A 297 7.43 11.82 -19.43
CA ALA A 297 7.10 12.98 -18.63
C ALA A 297 8.35 13.72 -18.15
N TYR A 298 9.36 12.98 -17.68
CA TYR A 298 10.64 13.56 -17.24
C TYR A 298 11.39 14.27 -18.37
N ILE A 299 11.41 13.68 -19.58
CA ILE A 299 12.18 14.22 -20.71
C ILE A 299 11.47 15.43 -21.34
N PHE A 300 10.15 15.42 -21.45
CA PHE A 300 9.40 16.38 -22.27
C PHE A 300 8.61 17.41 -21.46
N CYS A 301 8.39 17.21 -20.17
CA CYS A 301 7.62 18.15 -19.35
C CYS A 301 8.53 19.00 -18.48
N GLU A 302 8.21 20.29 -18.36
CA GLU A 302 8.89 21.19 -17.43
C GLU A 302 8.74 20.69 -15.98
N ASP A 303 9.70 21.08 -15.14
CA ASP A 303 9.69 20.76 -13.73
C ASP A 303 8.49 21.41 -13.03
N LEU A 304 7.89 20.66 -12.14
CA LEU A 304 6.88 21.21 -11.26
C LEU A 304 7.57 22.14 -10.26
N ASN A 305 7.03 23.34 -10.08
CA ASN A 305 7.50 24.27 -9.06
C ASN A 305 7.08 23.80 -7.63
N LEU A 306 7.28 22.52 -7.33
CA LEU A 306 6.96 21.87 -6.07
C LEU A 306 8.19 21.16 -5.53
N SER A 307 8.39 21.21 -4.22
CA SER A 307 9.39 20.36 -3.58
C SER A 307 8.99 18.88 -3.70
N GLN A 308 9.95 17.97 -3.58
CA GLN A 308 9.66 16.54 -3.58
C GLN A 308 8.74 16.17 -2.42
N ASP A 309 8.89 16.77 -1.24
CA ASP A 309 8.01 16.57 -0.10
C ASP A 309 6.57 17.00 -0.37
N ASP A 310 6.37 18.14 -1.06
CA ASP A 310 5.05 18.61 -1.48
C ASP A 310 4.41 17.63 -2.47
N GLN A 311 5.17 17.15 -3.46
CA GLN A 311 4.70 16.15 -4.42
C GLN A 311 4.28 14.85 -3.71
N ILE A 312 5.09 14.37 -2.75
CA ILE A 312 4.80 13.20 -1.93
C ILE A 312 3.51 13.42 -1.12
N ASN A 313 3.36 14.59 -0.49
CA ASN A 313 2.17 14.89 0.30
C ASN A 313 0.90 14.99 -0.55
N ILE A 314 1.00 15.50 -1.78
CA ILE A 314 -0.12 15.48 -2.73
C ILE A 314 -0.45 14.03 -3.15
N LEU A 315 0.55 13.20 -3.42
CA LEU A 315 0.33 11.78 -3.72
C LEU A 315 -0.36 11.05 -2.55
N LYS A 316 0.02 11.36 -1.31
CA LYS A 316 -0.62 10.82 -0.11
C LYS A 316 -2.08 11.26 0.03
N SER A 317 -2.35 12.55 -0.16
CA SER A 317 -3.66 13.14 0.10
C SER A 317 -4.68 12.89 -1.00
N ASN A 318 -4.27 12.90 -2.29
CA ASN A 318 -5.19 12.79 -3.44
C ASN A 318 -5.28 11.38 -4.02
N PHE A 319 -4.24 10.57 -3.88
CA PHE A 319 -4.14 9.26 -4.53
C PHE A 319 -4.09 8.09 -3.52
N ASP A 320 -4.21 8.36 -2.22
CA ASP A 320 -4.06 7.39 -1.12
C ASP A 320 -2.75 6.57 -1.20
N LYS A 321 -1.69 7.24 -1.63
CA LYS A 321 -0.37 6.61 -1.83
C LYS A 321 0.48 6.59 -0.54
N ARG A 322 -0.15 6.72 0.64
CA ARG A 322 0.55 6.75 1.94
C ARG A 322 1.41 5.52 2.16
N LEU A 323 0.86 4.34 1.85
CA LEU A 323 1.62 3.11 2.00
C LEU A 323 2.73 3.00 0.95
N GLU A 324 2.43 3.24 -0.33
CA GLU A 324 3.44 3.20 -1.39
C GLU A 324 4.61 4.14 -1.11
N THR A 325 4.36 5.32 -0.54
CA THR A 325 5.43 6.23 -0.17
C THR A 325 6.24 5.75 1.04
N GLU A 326 5.66 4.98 1.96
CA GLU A 326 6.39 4.35 3.07
C GLU A 326 7.20 3.13 2.60
N GLU A 327 6.63 2.29 1.74
CA GLU A 327 7.32 1.12 1.18
C GLU A 327 8.51 1.51 0.30
N GLN A 328 8.42 2.58 -0.45
CA GLN A 328 9.48 3.01 -1.37
C GLN A 328 10.73 3.53 -0.68
N LEU A 329 10.60 4.03 0.53
CA LEU A 329 11.75 4.48 1.33
C LEU A 329 12.64 3.31 1.78
N TRP A 330 12.10 2.06 1.84
CA TRP A 330 12.78 0.91 2.42
C TRP A 330 12.64 -0.38 1.60
N SER A 331 12.09 -0.30 0.42
CA SER A 331 11.81 -1.33 -0.60
C SER A 331 11.75 -2.79 -0.13
N GLY A 332 10.53 -3.28 0.02
CA GLY A 332 10.25 -4.71 0.15
C GLY A 332 10.08 -5.45 -1.19
N GLU A 333 10.69 -4.99 -2.29
CA GLU A 333 10.33 -5.47 -3.63
C GLU A 333 10.62 -6.94 -3.92
N ASP A 334 11.70 -7.48 -3.33
CA ASP A 334 11.97 -8.92 -3.45
C ASP A 334 11.36 -9.70 -2.29
N LEU A 335 10.59 -9.02 -1.43
CA LEU A 335 9.90 -9.65 -0.33
C LEU A 335 8.55 -10.18 -0.78
N VAL A 336 8.22 -11.37 -0.30
CA VAL A 336 6.98 -12.06 -0.58
C VAL A 336 6.35 -12.55 0.70
N THR A 337 5.08 -12.25 0.87
CA THR A 337 4.25 -12.88 1.89
C THR A 337 3.82 -14.24 1.36
N LYS A 338 4.30 -15.34 1.96
CA LYS A 338 4.01 -16.71 1.52
C LYS A 338 2.69 -17.21 2.05
N ASP A 339 2.54 -17.15 3.37
CA ASP A 339 1.41 -17.72 4.07
C ASP A 339 0.78 -16.68 5.00
N ILE A 340 -0.54 -16.65 5.02
CA ILE A 340 -1.33 -15.82 5.93
C ILE A 340 -2.31 -16.74 6.65
N LYS A 341 -2.29 -16.69 7.97
CA LYS A 341 -3.25 -17.36 8.81
C LYS A 341 -4.02 -16.31 9.60
N GLU A 342 -5.28 -16.17 9.31
CA GLU A 342 -6.21 -15.27 9.97
C GLU A 342 -7.13 -16.07 10.89
N ASP A 343 -7.01 -15.87 12.18
CA ASP A 343 -7.87 -16.48 13.20
C ASP A 343 -8.75 -15.40 13.83
N VAL A 344 -10.05 -15.52 13.66
CA VAL A 344 -11.05 -14.57 14.15
C VAL A 344 -11.93 -15.19 15.21
N LYS A 345 -12.03 -14.55 16.38
CA LYS A 345 -12.93 -14.94 17.45
C LYS A 345 -14.00 -13.87 17.65
N LEU A 346 -15.24 -14.25 17.44
CA LEU A 346 -16.39 -13.37 17.55
C LEU A 346 -17.03 -13.48 18.94
N TYR A 347 -17.33 -12.33 19.55
CA TYR A 347 -18.00 -12.18 20.85
C TYR A 347 -19.31 -11.39 20.65
N PRO A 348 -20.38 -12.02 20.10
CA PRO A 348 -21.62 -11.30 19.78
C PRO A 348 -22.25 -10.62 20.98
N ASP A 349 -22.19 -11.25 22.16
CA ASP A 349 -22.75 -10.69 23.40
C ASP A 349 -22.06 -9.41 23.87
N SER A 350 -20.77 -9.23 23.54
CA SER A 350 -20.00 -8.02 23.81
C SER A 350 -19.97 -7.08 22.60
N ARG A 351 -20.47 -7.51 21.45
CA ARG A 351 -20.37 -6.85 20.14
C ARG A 351 -18.92 -6.49 19.78
N LEU A 352 -18.01 -7.42 20.08
CA LEU A 352 -16.57 -7.31 19.80
C LEU A 352 -16.09 -8.53 19.01
N ALA A 353 -14.96 -8.38 18.36
CA ALA A 353 -14.19 -9.43 17.74
C ALA A 353 -12.72 -9.31 18.11
N TYR A 354 -12.00 -10.41 18.08
CA TYR A 354 -10.54 -10.43 18.13
C TYR A 354 -10.00 -11.16 16.93
N THR A 355 -9.14 -10.51 16.19
CA THR A 355 -8.49 -11.05 14.99
C THR A 355 -7.00 -11.19 15.26
N GLU A 356 -6.47 -12.38 15.06
CA GLU A 356 -5.06 -12.68 15.15
C GLU A 356 -4.56 -13.12 13.77
N ILE A 357 -3.55 -12.42 13.24
CA ILE A 357 -3.00 -12.67 11.91
C ILE A 357 -1.55 -13.04 12.04
N THR A 358 -1.20 -14.24 11.56
CA THR A 358 0.18 -14.72 11.45
C THR A 358 0.59 -14.69 9.99
N MET A 359 1.76 -14.14 9.70
CA MET A 359 2.30 -14.00 8.35
C MET A 359 3.72 -14.53 8.27
N ASP A 360 4.00 -15.25 7.18
CA ASP A 360 5.33 -15.74 6.83
C ASP A 360 5.87 -14.93 5.67
N ILE A 361 7.04 -14.31 5.88
CA ILE A 361 7.70 -13.43 4.92
C ILE A 361 9.02 -14.06 4.52
N SER A 362 9.34 -14.02 3.24
CA SER A 362 10.64 -14.42 2.72
C SER A 362 11.14 -13.44 1.68
N CYS A 363 12.45 -13.44 1.45
CA CYS A 363 13.06 -12.78 0.30
C CYS A 363 13.30 -13.84 -0.78
N GLU A 364 12.86 -13.58 -2.01
CA GLU A 364 12.99 -14.55 -3.11
C GLU A 364 14.35 -14.45 -3.81
N LYS A 365 14.92 -13.26 -3.87
CA LYS A 365 16.24 -13.07 -4.48
C LYS A 365 17.36 -13.20 -3.45
N GLU A 366 18.45 -13.86 -3.85
CA GLU A 366 19.66 -13.92 -3.06
C GLU A 366 20.33 -12.53 -3.03
N SER A 367 20.01 -11.77 -1.99
CA SER A 367 20.61 -10.47 -1.71
C SER A 367 21.50 -10.56 -0.47
N TRP A 368 22.63 -9.87 -0.51
CA TRP A 368 23.51 -9.69 0.66
C TRP A 368 22.96 -8.63 1.62
N GLN A 369 21.95 -7.87 1.18
CA GLN A 369 21.35 -6.80 1.97
C GLN A 369 20.15 -7.32 2.76
N ASP A 370 20.10 -6.93 4.01
CA ASP A 370 18.93 -7.11 4.85
C ASP A 370 17.84 -6.13 4.45
N LYS A 371 16.61 -6.62 4.30
CA LYS A 371 15.46 -5.81 3.88
C LYS A 371 14.45 -5.65 5.00
N GLU A 372 13.73 -4.55 5.00
CA GLU A 372 12.62 -4.28 5.89
C GLU A 372 11.29 -4.58 5.21
N ALA A 373 10.44 -5.39 5.83
CA ALA A 373 9.07 -5.60 5.41
C ALA A 373 8.15 -4.64 6.16
N ILE A 374 7.30 -3.92 5.41
CA ILE A 374 6.32 -2.98 5.97
C ILE A 374 4.91 -3.46 5.63
N TYR A 375 4.08 -3.60 6.66
CA TYR A 375 2.67 -3.92 6.53
C TYR A 375 1.82 -2.78 7.07
N SER A 376 0.77 -2.44 6.35
CA SER A 376 -0.25 -1.51 6.80
C SER A 376 -1.60 -2.20 6.92
N PHE A 377 -2.19 -2.08 8.10
CA PHE A 377 -3.50 -2.63 8.44
C PHE A 377 -4.49 -1.47 8.51
N GLN A 378 -5.48 -1.46 7.62
CA GLN A 378 -6.63 -0.58 7.75
C GLN A 378 -7.64 -1.25 8.68
N LEU A 379 -7.85 -0.67 9.84
CA LEU A 379 -8.75 -1.21 10.84
C LEU A 379 -10.15 -0.60 10.70
N PRO A 380 -11.22 -1.36 11.00
CA PRO A 380 -12.54 -0.79 11.21
C PRO A 380 -12.53 0.26 12.33
N GLU A 381 -13.45 1.24 12.25
CA GLU A 381 -13.53 2.32 13.23
C GLU A 381 -13.62 1.81 14.68
N GLY A 382 -12.82 2.38 15.57
CA GLY A 382 -12.77 2.02 16.97
C GLY A 382 -11.96 0.77 17.31
N SER A 383 -11.31 0.14 16.34
CA SER A 383 -10.45 -1.01 16.56
C SER A 383 -9.13 -0.63 17.21
N VAL A 384 -8.52 -1.56 17.92
CA VAL A 384 -7.23 -1.36 18.60
C VAL A 384 -6.30 -2.55 18.43
N ALA A 385 -5.01 -2.29 18.16
CA ALA A 385 -3.99 -3.32 18.11
C ALA A 385 -3.53 -3.68 19.54
N THR A 386 -3.45 -4.98 19.82
CA THR A 386 -3.29 -5.49 21.19
C THR A 386 -2.19 -6.53 21.33
N SER A 387 -1.60 -6.99 20.24
CA SER A 387 -0.47 -7.92 20.29
C SER A 387 0.42 -7.78 19.07
N LEU A 388 1.72 -8.05 19.30
CA LEU A 388 2.75 -8.21 18.30
C LEU A 388 3.69 -9.31 18.78
N SER A 389 4.03 -10.24 17.89
CA SER A 389 5.07 -11.24 18.12
C SER A 389 5.92 -11.40 16.87
N LEU A 390 7.20 -11.72 17.08
CA LEU A 390 8.15 -12.06 16.02
C LEU A 390 8.85 -13.36 16.40
N TRP A 391 8.99 -14.28 15.45
CA TRP A 391 9.82 -15.48 15.66
C TRP A 391 11.28 -15.17 15.37
N VAL A 392 12.10 -15.30 16.41
CA VAL A 392 13.54 -15.14 16.35
C VAL A 392 14.16 -16.48 16.69
N ASN A 393 14.92 -17.07 15.76
CA ASN A 393 15.52 -18.39 15.92
C ASN A 393 14.51 -19.49 16.30
N GLY A 394 13.29 -19.43 15.72
CA GLY A 394 12.21 -20.39 15.98
C GLY A 394 11.46 -20.20 17.31
N ILE A 395 11.80 -19.18 18.10
CA ILE A 395 11.15 -18.87 19.37
C ILE A 395 10.26 -17.64 19.20
N GLU A 396 8.99 -17.73 19.60
CA GLU A 396 8.07 -16.60 19.61
C GLU A 396 8.50 -15.57 20.67
N ARG A 397 8.89 -14.39 20.23
CA ARG A 397 9.17 -13.22 21.08
C ARG A 397 7.99 -12.28 21.06
N LYS A 398 7.40 -12.03 22.22
CA LYS A 398 6.25 -11.14 22.37
C LYS A 398 6.70 -9.70 22.51
N GLY A 399 6.00 -8.78 21.84
CA GLY A 399 6.27 -7.35 21.90
C GLY A 399 6.03 -6.77 23.28
N ILE A 400 6.86 -5.81 23.65
CA ILE A 400 6.74 -5.02 24.87
C ILE A 400 6.17 -3.66 24.49
N LEU A 401 5.15 -3.22 25.24
CA LEU A 401 4.56 -1.90 25.02
C LEU A 401 5.39 -0.82 25.69
N THR A 402 5.71 0.22 24.93
CA THR A 402 6.43 1.40 25.43
C THR A 402 5.90 2.66 24.78
N THR A 403 6.47 3.82 25.10
CA THR A 403 6.09 5.06 24.41
C THR A 403 6.48 5.02 22.95
N LYS A 404 5.71 5.72 22.10
CA LYS A 404 5.97 5.78 20.66
C LYS A 404 7.40 6.23 20.37
N GLU A 405 7.88 7.29 21.04
CA GLU A 405 9.22 7.85 20.85
C GLU A 405 10.34 6.88 21.22
N LYS A 406 10.21 6.16 22.36
CA LYS A 406 11.21 5.18 22.77
C LYS A 406 11.26 4.00 21.80
N ALA A 407 10.10 3.53 21.35
CA ALA A 407 10.03 2.45 20.38
C ALA A 407 10.69 2.83 19.05
N GLU A 408 10.40 4.02 18.51
CA GLU A 408 11.00 4.51 17.27
C GLU A 408 12.52 4.68 17.38
N LYS A 409 12.97 5.25 18.49
CA LYS A 409 14.41 5.44 18.73
C LYS A 409 15.14 4.11 18.80
N ALA A 410 14.60 3.15 19.57
CA ALA A 410 15.18 1.82 19.70
C ALA A 410 15.21 1.10 18.36
N TYR A 411 14.11 1.15 17.60
CA TYR A 411 14.03 0.53 16.30
C TYR A 411 15.07 1.11 15.32
N LYS A 412 15.13 2.44 15.17
CA LYS A 412 16.09 3.13 14.29
C LYS A 412 17.55 2.84 14.66
N GLN A 413 17.85 2.78 15.97
CA GLN A 413 19.20 2.47 16.43
C GLN A 413 19.60 1.05 16.05
N ILE A 414 18.71 0.08 16.22
CA ILE A 414 19.00 -1.33 15.96
C ILE A 414 19.10 -1.60 14.46
N VAL A 415 18.15 -1.12 13.66
CA VAL A 415 18.15 -1.28 12.20
C VAL A 415 19.34 -0.57 11.55
N GLY A 416 19.66 0.66 11.99
CA GLY A 416 20.68 1.49 11.36
C GLY A 416 22.13 1.14 11.75
N VAL A 417 22.35 0.54 12.91
CA VAL A 417 23.69 0.37 13.49
C VAL A 417 24.05 -1.10 13.77
N GLU A 418 23.10 -1.89 14.26
CA GLU A 418 23.37 -3.21 14.82
C GLU A 418 22.91 -4.39 13.95
N SER A 419 22.10 -4.16 12.91
CA SER A 419 21.52 -5.16 11.98
C SER A 419 20.96 -6.40 12.70
N ARG A 420 20.19 -6.18 13.78
CA ARG A 420 19.54 -7.23 14.57
C ARG A 420 18.06 -7.30 14.25
N ASP A 421 17.34 -8.20 14.89
CA ASP A 421 15.96 -8.61 14.61
C ASP A 421 14.88 -7.79 15.36
N PRO A 422 14.56 -6.51 15.02
CA PRO A 422 13.45 -5.81 15.62
C PRO A 422 12.17 -5.94 14.79
N SER A 423 11.03 -5.83 15.46
CA SER A 423 9.73 -5.54 14.86
C SER A 423 9.03 -4.42 15.62
N LEU A 424 8.40 -3.52 14.90
CA LEU A 424 7.75 -2.33 15.45
C LEU A 424 6.32 -2.24 14.95
N MET A 425 5.36 -2.08 15.87
CA MET A 425 3.95 -1.82 15.55
C MET A 425 3.54 -0.46 16.09
N GLN A 426 3.01 0.38 15.19
CA GLN A 426 2.63 1.75 15.48
C GLN A 426 1.24 2.07 14.99
N TRP A 427 0.52 2.85 15.80
CA TRP A 427 -0.72 3.48 15.37
C TRP A 427 -0.44 4.65 14.42
N ARG A 428 -1.27 4.78 13.41
CA ARG A 428 -1.30 5.88 12.45
C ARG A 428 -2.71 6.44 12.36
N GLU A 429 -2.83 7.69 11.95
CA GLU A 429 -4.12 8.36 11.78
C GLU A 429 -5.02 7.64 10.78
N GLY A 430 -6.32 7.72 11.00
CA GLY A 430 -7.32 7.07 10.16
C GLY A 430 -7.52 5.58 10.45
N ASN A 431 -7.43 5.17 11.73
CA ASN A 431 -7.54 3.77 12.16
C ASN A 431 -6.54 2.84 11.42
N LYS A 432 -5.32 3.31 11.21
CA LYS A 432 -4.26 2.51 10.58
C LYS A 432 -3.25 2.04 11.60
N VAL A 433 -2.71 0.87 11.38
CA VAL A 433 -1.56 0.34 12.13
C VAL A 433 -0.50 -0.09 11.15
N VAL A 434 0.72 0.36 11.35
CA VAL A 434 1.88 -0.03 10.54
C VAL A 434 2.75 -0.96 11.35
N VAL A 435 3.16 -2.06 10.74
CA VAL A 435 4.09 -3.05 11.31
C VAL A 435 5.32 -3.12 10.43
N ARG A 436 6.48 -2.97 11.06
CA ARG A 436 7.79 -3.08 10.45
C ARG A 436 8.49 -4.32 10.96
N VAL A 437 9.04 -5.12 10.08
CA VAL A 437 9.76 -6.37 10.39
C VAL A 437 11.12 -6.34 9.73
N PHE A 438 12.18 -6.48 10.51
CA PHE A 438 13.57 -6.47 10.05
C PHE A 438 14.41 -7.49 10.81
N PRO A 439 15.49 -8.03 10.26
CA PRO A 439 15.79 -8.11 8.84
C PRO A 439 15.06 -9.26 8.16
N VAL A 440 14.71 -9.09 6.91
CA VAL A 440 14.24 -10.17 6.06
C VAL A 440 15.23 -10.34 4.93
N ASN A 441 15.80 -11.52 4.80
CA ASN A 441 16.71 -11.86 3.71
C ASN A 441 16.44 -13.28 3.20
N TYR A 442 17.13 -13.67 2.16
CA TYR A 442 16.94 -14.98 1.53
C TYR A 442 17.19 -16.16 2.49
N LYS A 443 18.13 -16.02 3.44
CA LYS A 443 18.50 -17.08 4.39
C LYS A 443 17.63 -17.09 5.65
N THR A 444 17.02 -15.94 5.98
CA THR A 444 16.25 -15.75 7.21
C THR A 444 14.83 -15.29 6.91
N PRO A 445 13.93 -16.21 6.53
CA PRO A 445 12.51 -15.92 6.47
C PRO A 445 12.02 -15.53 7.88
N ARG A 446 10.99 -14.70 7.95
CA ARG A 446 10.43 -14.22 9.22
C ARG A 446 8.97 -14.60 9.33
N THR A 447 8.60 -15.03 10.52
CA THR A 447 7.20 -15.16 10.91
C THR A 447 6.89 -14.10 11.95
N PHE A 448 5.83 -13.33 11.74
CA PHE A 448 5.31 -12.40 12.74
C PHE A 448 3.82 -12.58 12.93
N LYS A 449 3.32 -12.12 14.07
CA LYS A 449 1.91 -12.24 14.43
C LYS A 449 1.41 -10.94 15.04
N CYS A 450 0.24 -10.49 14.58
CA CYS A 450 -0.43 -9.30 15.07
C CYS A 450 -1.83 -9.65 15.59
N GLY A 451 -2.31 -8.92 16.59
CA GLY A 451 -3.66 -9.09 17.09
C GLY A 451 -4.41 -7.78 17.27
N PHE A 452 -5.67 -7.81 16.90
CA PHE A 452 -6.54 -6.63 16.83
C PHE A 452 -7.88 -6.92 17.50
N THR A 453 -8.32 -6.02 18.37
CA THR A 453 -9.68 -6.02 18.91
C THR A 453 -10.53 -5.07 18.07
N THR A 454 -11.64 -5.56 17.54
CA THR A 454 -12.50 -4.84 16.59
C THR A 454 -13.93 -4.79 17.09
N PRO A 455 -14.62 -3.64 17.05
CA PRO A 455 -16.05 -3.59 17.33
C PRO A 455 -16.84 -4.21 16.17
N LEU A 456 -17.88 -5.00 16.49
CA LEU A 456 -18.85 -5.49 15.51
C LEU A 456 -19.80 -4.36 15.15
N LYS A 457 -19.89 -4.02 13.88
CA LYS A 457 -20.76 -2.93 13.41
C LYS A 457 -22.22 -3.34 13.52
N VAL A 458 -23.05 -2.47 14.06
CA VAL A 458 -24.52 -2.64 14.10
C VAL A 458 -25.13 -1.95 12.90
N GLU A 459 -25.70 -2.74 11.99
CA GLU A 459 -26.32 -2.25 10.77
C GLU A 459 -27.60 -3.09 10.49
N ASP A 460 -28.72 -2.44 10.18
CA ASP A 460 -30.00 -3.08 9.87
C ASP A 460 -30.42 -4.18 10.85
N ASN A 461 -30.25 -3.95 12.15
CA ASN A 461 -30.53 -4.89 13.24
C ASN A 461 -29.72 -6.20 13.15
N LYS A 462 -28.53 -6.15 12.53
CA LYS A 462 -27.57 -7.25 12.46
C LYS A 462 -26.22 -6.79 13.01
N LEU A 463 -25.41 -7.74 13.47
CA LEU A 463 -23.99 -7.54 13.79
C LEU A 463 -23.15 -7.93 12.59
N LYS A 464 -22.23 -7.06 12.20
CA LYS A 464 -21.35 -7.26 11.05
C LYS A 464 -19.89 -7.19 11.49
N TYR A 465 -19.13 -8.20 11.16
CA TYR A 465 -17.68 -8.21 11.19
C TYR A 465 -17.16 -7.96 9.78
N GLU A 466 -16.17 -7.12 9.64
CA GLU A 466 -15.44 -6.88 8.40
C GLU A 466 -14.00 -7.32 8.60
N SER A 467 -13.45 -8.12 7.67
CA SER A 467 -12.05 -8.53 7.69
C SER A 467 -11.15 -7.31 7.57
N LEU A 468 -9.91 -7.44 8.06
CA LEU A 468 -8.95 -6.36 8.00
C LEU A 468 -8.38 -6.22 6.59
N SER A 469 -8.40 -5.00 6.05
CA SER A 469 -7.71 -4.73 4.79
C SER A 469 -6.22 -4.52 5.07
N ILE A 470 -5.38 -5.34 4.44
CA ILE A 470 -3.95 -5.39 4.69
C ILE A 470 -3.20 -5.14 3.39
N LYS A 471 -2.21 -4.25 3.46
CA LYS A 471 -1.25 -4.03 2.39
C LYS A 471 0.13 -4.43 2.88
N GLY A 472 0.92 -5.07 2.02
CA GLY A 472 2.27 -5.52 2.33
C GLY A 472 2.93 -6.20 1.14
N PRO A 473 4.18 -6.68 1.28
CA PRO A 473 4.97 -7.22 0.18
C PRO A 473 4.31 -8.41 -0.50
N ASN A 474 3.97 -8.28 -1.80
CA ASN A 474 3.39 -9.32 -2.67
C ASN A 474 2.28 -10.16 -2.02
N ILE A 475 1.45 -9.52 -1.19
CA ILE A 475 0.40 -10.20 -0.40
C ILE A 475 -0.68 -10.86 -1.25
N SER A 476 -0.87 -10.41 -2.49
CA SER A 476 -1.88 -10.93 -3.42
C SER A 476 -1.62 -12.38 -3.84
N ASN A 477 -0.41 -12.88 -3.67
CA ASN A 477 -0.01 -14.24 -4.03
C ASN A 477 0.06 -15.19 -2.82
N ALA A 478 -0.14 -14.69 -1.61
CA ALA A 478 -0.04 -15.48 -0.39
C ALA A 478 -1.10 -16.62 -0.34
N SER A 479 -0.73 -17.73 0.24
CA SER A 479 -1.69 -18.77 0.64
C SER A 479 -2.39 -18.31 1.92
N THR A 480 -3.69 -18.13 1.89
CA THR A 480 -4.45 -17.59 3.02
C THR A 480 -5.44 -18.60 3.58
N ILE A 481 -5.40 -18.78 4.90
CA ILE A 481 -6.37 -19.59 5.66
C ILE A 481 -7.04 -18.67 6.68
N SER A 482 -8.33 -18.40 6.48
CA SER A 482 -9.16 -17.65 7.43
C SER A 482 -10.02 -18.59 8.24
N ARG A 483 -10.01 -18.45 9.57
CA ARG A 483 -10.80 -19.28 10.49
C ARG A 483 -11.62 -18.40 11.42
N ILE A 484 -12.90 -18.68 11.53
CA ILE A 484 -13.82 -17.98 12.43
C ILE A 484 -14.25 -18.94 13.55
N GLN A 485 -14.08 -18.50 14.78
CA GLN A 485 -14.58 -19.14 16.00
C GLN A 485 -15.59 -18.20 16.68
N MET A 486 -16.66 -18.75 17.21
CA MET A 486 -17.65 -17.96 17.93
C MET A 486 -17.79 -18.41 19.38
N THR A 487 -18.12 -17.44 20.23
CA THR A 487 -18.64 -17.73 21.57
C THR A 487 -20.16 -17.86 21.49
N GLY A 488 -20.66 -19.07 21.76
CA GLY A 488 -22.10 -19.38 21.64
C GLY A 488 -22.51 -20.06 20.32
N LYS A 489 -23.77 -20.51 20.25
CA LYS A 489 -24.37 -21.10 19.06
C LYS A 489 -25.21 -20.01 18.36
N ILE A 490 -24.62 -19.34 17.41
CA ILE A 490 -25.29 -18.30 16.60
C ILE A 490 -25.01 -18.62 15.14
N ASP A 491 -26.01 -18.51 14.29
CA ASP A 491 -25.84 -18.69 12.85
C ASP A 491 -25.08 -17.49 12.26
N VAL A 492 -24.09 -17.78 11.43
CA VAL A 492 -23.28 -16.79 10.74
C VAL A 492 -23.46 -16.93 9.25
N GLU A 493 -23.83 -15.84 8.61
CA GLU A 493 -23.80 -15.69 7.16
C GLU A 493 -22.47 -15.06 6.77
N THR A 494 -21.70 -15.68 5.87
CA THR A 494 -20.42 -15.15 5.39
C THR A 494 -20.52 -14.75 3.93
N SER A 495 -19.83 -13.69 3.54
CA SER A 495 -19.79 -13.20 2.14
C SER A 495 -18.98 -14.11 1.20
N LYS A 496 -18.20 -15.06 1.76
CA LYS A 496 -17.42 -16.08 1.04
C LYS A 496 -17.76 -17.47 1.53
N ASP A 497 -17.37 -18.49 0.78
CA ASP A 497 -17.62 -19.89 1.07
C ASP A 497 -16.77 -20.40 2.24
N PHE A 498 -17.18 -20.09 3.46
CA PHE A 498 -16.63 -20.70 4.67
C PHE A 498 -17.31 -22.05 4.93
N LYS A 499 -16.52 -23.08 5.14
CA LYS A 499 -16.99 -24.43 5.45
C LYS A 499 -16.89 -24.68 6.96
N LEU A 500 -17.96 -25.17 7.56
CA LEU A 500 -17.95 -25.54 8.99
C LEU A 500 -17.17 -26.86 9.19
N GLN A 501 -16.07 -26.78 9.93
CA GLN A 501 -15.22 -27.93 10.27
C GLN A 501 -14.83 -27.82 11.76
N ASN A 502 -15.10 -28.84 12.58
CA ASN A 502 -14.69 -28.89 13.98
C ASN A 502 -15.00 -27.61 14.79
N ASN A 503 -16.20 -27.05 14.67
CA ASN A 503 -16.63 -25.77 15.30
C ASN A 503 -15.92 -24.49 14.78
N PHE A 504 -15.17 -24.58 13.69
CA PHE A 504 -14.60 -23.43 13.01
C PHE A 504 -15.23 -23.29 11.63
N TYR A 505 -15.50 -22.08 11.21
CA TYR A 505 -15.77 -21.77 9.82
C TYR A 505 -14.43 -21.47 9.15
N ILE A 506 -14.06 -22.25 8.14
CA ILE A 506 -12.75 -22.18 7.47
C ILE A 506 -12.93 -21.82 6.01
N ASN A 507 -12.14 -20.87 5.53
CA ASN A 507 -11.98 -20.52 4.13
C ASN A 507 -10.51 -20.56 3.76
N GLU A 508 -10.18 -21.14 2.61
CA GLU A 508 -8.86 -21.17 2.02
C GLU A 508 -8.89 -20.40 0.71
N SER A 509 -7.97 -19.47 0.53
CA SER A 509 -7.91 -18.61 -0.67
C SER A 509 -6.47 -18.34 -1.07
N LYS A 510 -6.29 -17.80 -2.27
CA LYS A 510 -5.03 -17.22 -2.72
C LYS A 510 -5.13 -15.70 -2.63
N GLY A 511 -4.16 -15.08 -1.99
CA GLY A 511 -4.23 -13.67 -1.63
C GLY A 511 -5.16 -13.40 -0.44
N LEU A 512 -5.12 -12.17 0.04
CA LEU A 512 -6.00 -11.71 1.10
C LEU A 512 -7.16 -10.94 0.46
N ASP A 513 -8.33 -11.54 0.53
CA ASP A 513 -9.56 -10.93 0.05
C ASP A 513 -10.40 -10.40 1.20
N ASP A 514 -11.05 -9.27 1.01
CA ASP A 514 -12.02 -8.74 1.98
C ASP A 514 -13.23 -9.66 2.09
N TRP A 515 -13.63 -9.98 3.32
CA TRP A 515 -14.80 -10.76 3.62
C TRP A 515 -15.57 -10.22 4.83
N GLN A 516 -16.81 -10.64 4.97
CA GLN A 516 -17.69 -10.18 6.03
C GLN A 516 -18.41 -11.38 6.65
N ALA A 517 -18.66 -11.25 7.95
CA ALA A 517 -19.53 -12.18 8.68
C ALA A 517 -20.70 -11.41 9.29
N ILE A 518 -21.90 -11.86 9.03
CA ILE A 518 -23.13 -11.21 9.46
C ILE A 518 -23.88 -12.15 10.42
N MET A 519 -24.33 -11.61 11.54
CA MET A 519 -25.00 -12.32 12.62
C MET A 519 -26.24 -11.55 13.06
N PRO A 520 -27.25 -12.23 13.62
CA PRO A 520 -28.36 -11.56 14.27
C PRO A 520 -27.90 -10.66 15.41
N LEU A 521 -28.53 -9.50 15.57
CA LEU A 521 -28.25 -8.63 16.70
C LEU A 521 -28.65 -9.30 18.01
N SER A 522 -27.67 -9.66 18.84
CA SER A 522 -27.90 -10.19 20.18
C SER A 522 -28.17 -9.08 21.18
N LYS A 523 -29.03 -9.36 22.17
CA LYS A 523 -29.17 -8.48 23.34
C LYS A 523 -27.92 -8.60 24.18
N ILE A 524 -27.39 -7.46 24.63
CA ILE A 524 -26.24 -7.43 25.54
C ILE A 524 -26.66 -8.09 26.85
N SER A 525 -25.95 -9.14 27.26
CA SER A 525 -26.19 -9.80 28.52
C SER A 525 -25.82 -8.90 29.69
N LYS A 526 -26.62 -8.89 30.76
CA LYS A 526 -26.30 -8.17 32.01
C LYS A 526 -25.01 -8.69 32.67
N LEU A 527 -24.56 -9.87 32.31
CA LEU A 527 -23.35 -10.52 32.84
C LEU A 527 -22.07 -10.21 32.02
N ASN A 528 -22.19 -9.40 30.98
CA ASN A 528 -21.10 -9.13 30.07
C ASN A 528 -20.16 -8.04 30.63
N SER A 529 -19.26 -8.48 31.51
CA SER A 529 -18.33 -7.60 32.21
C SER A 529 -16.98 -8.27 32.37
N PHE A 530 -15.95 -7.45 32.43
CA PHE A 530 -14.56 -7.88 32.68
C PHE A 530 -14.01 -7.17 33.91
N ALA A 531 -13.55 -7.96 34.90
CA ALA A 531 -12.91 -7.43 36.10
C ALA A 531 -11.39 -7.37 35.91
N TRP A 532 -10.81 -6.21 36.16
CA TRP A 532 -9.38 -6.00 36.15
C TRP A 532 -8.93 -5.17 37.33
N LYS A 533 -8.02 -5.71 38.13
CA LYS A 533 -7.60 -5.12 39.40
C LYS A 533 -8.82 -4.83 40.30
N GLU A 534 -8.92 -3.62 40.84
CA GLU A 534 -10.01 -3.19 41.72
C GLU A 534 -11.22 -2.61 40.96
N LYS A 535 -11.33 -2.87 39.65
CA LYS A 535 -12.38 -2.31 38.80
C LYS A 535 -13.08 -3.38 38.00
N ILE A 536 -14.32 -3.08 37.57
CA ILE A 536 -15.09 -3.87 36.66
C ILE A 536 -15.58 -2.99 35.51
N TYR A 537 -15.53 -3.54 34.30
CA TYR A 537 -15.91 -2.87 33.08
C TYR A 537 -17.11 -3.58 32.47
N GLU A 538 -18.27 -2.90 32.52
CA GLU A 538 -19.57 -3.44 32.05
C GLU A 538 -19.90 -2.90 30.67
N VAL A 539 -20.31 -3.81 29.76
CA VAL A 539 -20.83 -3.46 28.45
C VAL A 539 -22.33 -3.20 28.54
N LYS A 540 -22.77 -2.08 27.99
CA LYS A 540 -24.18 -1.67 27.91
C LYS A 540 -24.50 -1.15 26.51
N GLU A 541 -25.77 -1.10 26.15
CA GLU A 541 -26.18 -0.37 24.97
C GLU A 541 -25.96 1.14 25.15
N SER A 542 -25.38 1.77 24.13
CA SER A 542 -25.19 3.22 24.11
C SER A 542 -26.54 3.93 24.07
N GLN A 543 -26.64 4.99 24.84
CA GLN A 543 -27.81 5.86 24.84
C GLN A 543 -27.55 7.09 23.99
N LYS A 544 -28.32 7.24 22.91
CA LYS A 544 -28.33 8.46 22.10
C LYS A 544 -29.33 9.44 22.70
N LEU A 545 -28.89 10.67 22.90
CA LEU A 545 -29.69 11.75 23.46
C LEU A 545 -29.87 12.84 22.40
N ASN A 546 -31.10 13.28 22.23
CA ASN A 546 -31.41 14.50 21.51
C ASN A 546 -31.22 15.68 22.45
N ILE A 547 -30.07 16.34 22.35
CA ILE A 547 -29.80 17.53 23.18
C ILE A 547 -30.30 18.78 22.47
N PRO A 548 -31.03 19.69 23.17
CA PRO A 548 -31.37 20.98 22.60
C PRO A 548 -30.09 21.71 22.17
N PHE A 549 -30.05 22.13 20.90
CA PHE A 549 -28.89 22.85 20.38
C PHE A 549 -29.32 23.89 19.35
N ASN A 550 -29.32 25.15 19.81
CA ASN A 550 -29.49 26.26 18.89
C ASN A 550 -28.11 26.76 18.49
N ALA A 551 -27.69 26.44 17.27
CA ALA A 551 -26.38 26.82 16.77
C ALA A 551 -26.25 28.34 16.72
N SER A 552 -25.10 28.88 17.20
CA SER A 552 -24.79 30.30 17.05
C SER A 552 -24.63 30.69 15.56
N GLU A 553 -24.13 29.75 14.76
CA GLU A 553 -23.96 29.87 13.33
C GLU A 553 -24.02 28.47 12.69
N VAL A 554 -24.48 28.38 11.44
CA VAL A 554 -24.45 27.15 10.66
C VAL A 554 -23.49 27.32 9.50
N ILE A 555 -22.46 26.47 9.41
CA ILE A 555 -21.43 26.53 8.39
C ILE A 555 -21.62 25.35 7.46
N LEU A 556 -21.69 25.63 6.16
CA LEU A 556 -21.67 24.62 5.11
C LEU A 556 -20.23 24.42 4.64
N ASP A 557 -19.70 23.22 4.83
CA ASP A 557 -18.37 22.80 4.41
C ASP A 557 -18.43 22.34 2.95
N LEU A 558 -18.46 23.34 2.04
CA LEU A 558 -18.70 23.11 0.60
C LEU A 558 -17.48 22.55 -0.10
N ASN A 559 -17.72 21.60 -0.99
CA ASN A 559 -16.73 20.98 -1.89
C ASN A 559 -17.46 20.33 -3.07
N SER A 560 -16.73 19.68 -3.97
CA SER A 560 -17.27 19.06 -5.20
C SER A 560 -18.31 17.95 -4.95
N ASN A 561 -18.42 17.41 -3.74
CA ASN A 561 -19.39 16.36 -3.41
C ASN A 561 -20.81 16.89 -3.17
N TRP A 562 -20.97 18.18 -2.97
CA TRP A 562 -22.26 18.80 -2.78
C TRP A 562 -23.05 18.95 -4.07
N THR A 563 -24.37 18.87 -3.99
CA THR A 563 -25.28 19.22 -5.08
C THR A 563 -25.97 20.54 -4.80
N LEU A 564 -26.33 21.28 -5.89
CA LEU A 564 -27.07 22.53 -5.75
C LEU A 564 -28.40 22.36 -4.98
N ASN A 565 -29.08 21.24 -5.18
CA ASN A 565 -30.36 20.96 -4.51
C ASN A 565 -30.19 20.78 -2.98
N GLU A 566 -29.10 20.19 -2.55
CA GLU A 566 -28.80 20.05 -1.11
C GLU A 566 -28.54 21.42 -0.50
N ILE A 567 -27.69 22.24 -1.16
CA ILE A 567 -27.38 23.61 -0.70
C ILE A 567 -28.65 24.45 -0.62
N GLU A 568 -29.46 24.45 -1.70
CA GLU A 568 -30.72 25.18 -1.76
C GLU A 568 -31.68 24.80 -0.63
N SER A 569 -31.76 23.51 -0.33
CA SER A 569 -32.59 22.99 0.75
C SER A 569 -32.15 23.53 2.12
N PHE A 570 -30.85 23.61 2.40
CA PHE A 570 -30.33 24.17 3.64
C PHE A 570 -30.59 25.67 3.72
N VAL A 571 -30.17 26.45 2.72
CA VAL A 571 -30.30 27.91 2.76
C VAL A 571 -31.77 28.40 2.71
N SER A 572 -32.70 27.48 2.41
CA SER A 572 -34.14 27.74 2.42
C SER A 572 -34.79 27.58 3.78
N LEU A 573 -34.08 27.09 4.78
CA LEU A 573 -34.60 26.91 6.12
C LEU A 573 -34.83 28.28 6.77
N LYS A 574 -36.08 28.54 7.22
CA LYS A 574 -36.44 29.81 7.86
C LYS A 574 -35.80 29.93 9.26
N GLY A 575 -35.36 31.13 9.60
CA GLY A 575 -34.81 31.46 10.91
C GLY A 575 -33.41 30.91 11.16
N LYS A 576 -32.67 30.55 10.10
CA LYS A 576 -31.27 30.13 10.15
C LYS A 576 -30.44 30.96 9.20
N GLU A 577 -29.25 31.34 9.63
CA GLU A 577 -28.24 31.99 8.82
C GLU A 577 -27.14 30.97 8.50
N PHE A 578 -26.75 30.92 7.23
CA PHE A 578 -25.75 29.99 6.74
C PHE A 578 -24.51 30.73 6.27
N TYR A 579 -23.36 30.10 6.53
CA TYR A 579 -22.05 30.66 6.19
C TYR A 579 -21.20 29.62 5.50
N VAL A 580 -20.22 30.09 4.73
CA VAL A 580 -19.12 29.30 4.19
C VAL A 580 -17.81 29.97 4.54
N TYR A 581 -16.73 29.22 4.56
CA TYR A 581 -15.37 29.75 4.66
C TYR A 581 -14.65 29.55 3.35
N ASP A 582 -14.14 30.64 2.79
CA ASP A 582 -13.23 30.67 1.67
C ASP A 582 -11.87 31.05 2.21
N ASP A 583 -11.01 30.07 2.36
CA ASP A 583 -9.82 30.14 3.21
C ASP A 583 -10.17 30.56 4.65
N LYS A 584 -9.88 31.82 5.02
CA LYS A 584 -10.21 32.42 6.31
C LYS A 584 -11.40 33.38 6.23
N GLU A 585 -11.82 33.74 5.04
CA GLU A 585 -12.92 34.68 4.84
C GLU A 585 -14.27 34.01 5.05
N LYS A 586 -15.01 34.52 5.99
CA LYS A 586 -16.36 34.04 6.27
C LYS A 586 -17.36 34.78 5.38
N LYS A 587 -18.12 34.06 4.54
CA LYS A 587 -19.11 34.60 3.62
C LYS A 587 -20.51 34.11 3.99
N VAL A 588 -21.51 35.00 3.92
CA VAL A 588 -22.91 34.61 4.09
C VAL A 588 -23.39 33.91 2.82
N ILE A 589 -24.04 32.78 2.98
CA ILE A 589 -24.67 32.04 1.88
C ILE A 589 -26.19 31.99 2.11
N ASN A 590 -26.95 32.35 1.06
CA ASN A 590 -28.41 32.45 1.10
C ASN A 590 -29.04 32.01 -0.23
N LYS A 591 -30.36 32.12 -0.34
CA LYS A 591 -31.09 31.74 -1.56
C LYS A 591 -30.69 32.51 -2.81
N GLU A 592 -30.18 33.72 -2.66
CA GLU A 592 -29.87 34.59 -3.78
C GLU A 592 -28.48 34.32 -4.34
N ASN A 593 -27.51 33.97 -3.47
CA ASN A 593 -26.10 33.89 -3.84
C ASN A 593 -25.51 32.45 -3.83
N PHE A 594 -26.24 31.42 -3.37
CA PHE A 594 -25.67 30.08 -3.19
C PHE A 594 -25.10 29.49 -4.48
N ARG A 595 -25.70 29.76 -5.62
CA ARG A 595 -25.23 29.25 -6.92
C ARG A 595 -23.88 29.87 -7.29
N THR A 596 -23.75 31.18 -7.09
CA THR A 596 -22.50 31.90 -7.37
C THR A 596 -21.41 31.47 -6.41
N ILE A 597 -21.70 31.41 -5.12
CA ILE A 597 -20.75 30.95 -4.10
C ILE A 597 -20.28 29.51 -4.41
N PHE A 598 -21.18 28.58 -4.74
CA PHE A 598 -20.82 27.20 -5.02
C PHE A 598 -19.86 27.08 -6.21
N LEU A 599 -19.83 28.00 -7.16
CA LEU A 599 -18.88 27.98 -8.26
C LEU A 599 -17.43 28.04 -7.79
N ASP A 600 -17.15 28.70 -6.66
CA ASP A 600 -15.81 28.80 -6.07
C ASP A 600 -15.37 27.49 -5.41
N PHE A 601 -16.32 26.67 -4.94
CA PHE A 601 -16.07 25.43 -4.19
C PHE A 601 -16.24 24.15 -4.99
N LYS A 602 -16.92 24.17 -6.12
CA LYS A 602 -17.26 22.97 -6.91
C LYS A 602 -16.04 22.21 -7.45
N TYR A 603 -14.88 22.83 -7.46
CA TYR A 603 -13.62 22.22 -7.91
C TYR A 603 -12.75 21.74 -6.74
N LEU A 604 -13.14 22.01 -5.49
CA LEU A 604 -12.41 21.55 -4.33
C LEU A 604 -12.85 20.12 -3.99
N HIS A 605 -11.91 19.18 -4.01
CA HIS A 605 -12.20 17.79 -3.62
C HIS A 605 -12.41 17.65 -2.11
N TYR A 606 -11.77 18.50 -1.33
CA TYR A 606 -11.96 18.62 0.13
C TYR A 606 -11.68 20.05 0.58
N SER A 607 -12.16 20.39 1.74
CA SER A 607 -11.87 21.65 2.42
C SER A 607 -11.13 21.40 3.73
N LEU A 608 -10.38 22.38 4.19
CA LEU A 608 -9.78 22.43 5.51
C LEU A 608 -10.28 23.69 6.22
N LEU A 609 -11.42 23.54 6.92
CA LEU A 609 -12.03 24.66 7.62
C LEU A 609 -11.13 25.17 8.77
N PRO A 610 -11.00 26.47 8.98
CA PRO A 610 -10.28 27.04 10.11
C PRO A 610 -11.08 26.86 11.42
N LEU A 611 -11.18 25.63 11.94
CA LEU A 611 -12.01 25.25 13.08
C LEU A 611 -11.75 26.10 14.32
N PHE A 612 -10.54 26.65 14.47
CA PHE A 612 -10.13 27.51 15.57
C PHE A 612 -10.64 28.95 15.44
N GLU A 613 -11.14 29.37 14.28
CA GLU A 613 -11.74 30.69 14.05
C GLU A 613 -13.27 30.67 14.08
N ILE A 614 -13.85 29.47 13.95
CA ILE A 614 -15.30 29.31 13.96
C ILE A 614 -15.86 29.68 15.35
N LYS A 615 -16.93 30.46 15.36
CA LYS A 615 -17.60 30.95 16.58
C LYS A 615 -18.02 29.79 17.48
N LYS A 616 -17.85 29.97 18.76
CA LYS A 616 -18.22 28.97 19.77
C LYS A 616 -19.69 28.54 19.63
N ASN A 617 -19.95 27.24 19.83
CA ASN A 617 -21.28 26.64 19.70
C ASN A 617 -21.87 26.74 18.29
N SER A 618 -21.05 26.72 17.25
CA SER A 618 -21.49 26.65 15.86
C SER A 618 -21.72 25.20 15.42
N LEU A 619 -22.53 25.05 14.37
CA LEU A 619 -22.80 23.78 13.71
C LEU A 619 -22.15 23.78 12.33
N ILE A 620 -21.38 22.76 12.03
CA ILE A 620 -20.79 22.52 10.72
C ILE A 620 -21.55 21.37 10.06
N ILE A 621 -21.95 21.54 8.82
CA ILE A 621 -22.50 20.49 7.99
C ILE A 621 -21.49 20.19 6.90
N THR A 622 -20.96 18.98 6.90
CA THR A 622 -19.98 18.52 5.91
C THR A 622 -20.52 17.39 5.08
N LYS A 623 -20.05 17.32 3.84
CA LYS A 623 -20.26 16.20 2.92
C LYS A 623 -18.91 15.86 2.33
N THR A 624 -18.25 14.83 2.88
CA THR A 624 -16.87 14.50 2.56
C THR A 624 -16.76 13.55 1.37
N GLY A 625 -15.68 13.66 0.58
CA GLY A 625 -15.21 12.63 -0.33
C GLY A 625 -14.32 11.62 0.41
N ASN A 626 -13.59 10.82 -0.35
CA ASN A 626 -12.69 9.79 0.19
C ASN A 626 -11.28 10.30 0.49
N PHE A 627 -10.88 11.43 -0.11
CA PHE A 627 -9.51 11.92 -0.09
C PHE A 627 -9.42 13.26 0.65
N SER A 628 -8.36 13.44 1.39
CA SER A 628 -7.91 14.72 1.95
C SER A 628 -6.53 14.55 2.55
N ALA A 629 -5.86 15.67 2.86
CA ALA A 629 -4.74 15.65 3.80
C ALA A 629 -5.22 15.21 5.19
N ASN A 630 -4.33 14.58 5.96
CA ASN A 630 -4.52 14.30 7.38
C ASN A 630 -3.56 15.15 8.25
N PHE A 631 -3.54 14.93 9.54
CA PHE A 631 -2.68 15.72 10.44
C PHE A 631 -1.18 15.42 10.25
N GLU A 632 -0.80 14.21 9.81
CA GLU A 632 0.60 13.89 9.53
C GLU A 632 1.14 14.73 8.37
N GLU A 633 0.35 14.90 7.29
CA GLU A 633 0.72 15.74 6.14
C GLU A 633 0.64 17.24 6.44
N LEU A 634 -0.12 17.62 7.45
CA LEU A 634 -0.19 19.01 7.96
C LEU A 634 0.83 19.30 9.05
N ASN A 635 1.69 18.32 9.37
CA ASN A 635 2.63 18.46 10.48
C ASN A 635 3.51 19.71 10.33
N GLU A 636 3.85 20.35 11.48
CA GLU A 636 4.59 21.61 11.57
C GLU A 636 3.87 22.86 11.04
N SER A 637 2.68 22.74 10.42
CA SER A 637 1.92 23.90 9.99
C SER A 637 1.34 24.68 11.18
N GLU A 638 1.23 26.01 11.04
CA GLU A 638 0.55 26.85 12.03
C GLU A 638 -0.93 26.51 12.14
N TYR A 639 -1.54 26.06 11.05
CA TYR A 639 -2.90 25.56 11.02
C TYR A 639 -3.10 24.40 12.01
N LEU A 640 -2.25 23.39 11.96
CA LEU A 640 -2.37 22.24 12.87
C LEU A 640 -2.09 22.62 14.32
N LYS A 641 -1.12 23.50 14.58
CA LYS A 641 -0.86 24.03 15.93
C LYS A 641 -2.09 24.74 16.50
N LYS A 642 -2.78 25.55 15.67
CA LYS A 642 -4.01 26.23 16.06
C LYS A 642 -5.19 25.27 16.26
N ILE A 643 -5.33 24.24 15.39
CA ILE A 643 -6.33 23.17 15.58
C ILE A 643 -6.14 22.52 16.95
N ARG A 644 -4.92 22.10 17.27
CA ARG A 644 -4.60 21.40 18.53
C ARG A 644 -4.86 22.27 19.76
N SER A 645 -4.53 23.55 19.71
CA SER A 645 -4.61 24.44 20.87
C SER A 645 -5.99 25.06 21.10
N LYS A 646 -6.76 25.34 20.04
CA LYS A 646 -7.95 26.20 20.17
C LYS A 646 -9.28 25.50 19.85
N THR A 647 -9.30 24.49 18.97
CA THR A 647 -10.57 23.96 18.43
C THR A 647 -11.49 23.38 19.49
N LYS A 648 -10.98 22.63 20.47
CA LYS A 648 -11.82 22.02 21.50
C LYS A 648 -12.58 23.05 22.34
N SER A 649 -11.97 24.22 22.58
CA SER A 649 -12.60 25.31 23.34
C SER A 649 -13.78 25.94 22.61
N GLN A 650 -13.90 25.74 21.31
CA GLN A 650 -15.01 26.28 20.51
C GLN A 650 -16.30 25.46 20.65
N ASN A 651 -16.23 24.24 21.21
CA ASN A 651 -17.41 23.38 21.40
C ASN A 651 -18.23 23.24 20.10
N LEU A 652 -17.55 22.92 19.00
CA LEU A 652 -18.16 22.79 17.68
C LEU A 652 -18.91 21.46 17.55
N LYS A 653 -19.99 21.47 16.78
CA LYS A 653 -20.71 20.29 16.41
C LYS A 653 -20.63 20.09 14.90
N VAL A 654 -20.46 18.85 14.48
CA VAL A 654 -20.34 18.49 13.06
C VAL A 654 -21.36 17.43 12.72
N ILE A 655 -22.09 17.66 11.62
CA ILE A 655 -22.96 16.68 11.00
C ILE A 655 -22.36 16.32 9.65
N ASN A 656 -21.94 15.05 9.48
CA ASN A 656 -21.54 14.52 8.18
C ASN A 656 -22.74 13.86 7.51
N ILE A 657 -23.06 14.32 6.30
CA ILE A 657 -24.19 13.82 5.49
C ILE A 657 -23.77 12.88 4.35
N SER A 658 -22.47 12.57 4.24
CA SER A 658 -21.97 11.59 3.28
C SER A 658 -22.03 10.16 3.85
N GLY A 659 -21.95 9.18 2.96
CA GLY A 659 -21.85 7.77 3.37
C GLY A 659 -20.45 7.34 3.80
N GLY A 660 -19.46 8.24 3.80
CA GLY A 660 -18.07 8.02 4.16
C GLY A 660 -17.48 9.23 4.86
N ILE A 661 -16.24 9.14 5.28
CA ILE A 661 -15.51 10.20 5.95
C ILE A 661 -14.08 10.28 5.38
N ASN A 662 -13.61 11.49 5.08
CA ASN A 662 -12.25 11.70 4.60
C ASN A 662 -11.22 11.66 5.76
N PRO A 663 -9.93 11.46 5.50
CA PRO A 663 -8.89 11.34 6.51
C PRO A 663 -8.82 12.53 7.50
N PHE A 664 -9.02 13.76 7.05
CA PHE A 664 -9.03 14.93 7.92
C PHE A 664 -10.14 14.86 8.97
N TRP A 665 -11.38 14.72 8.51
CA TRP A 665 -12.53 14.66 9.42
C TRP A 665 -12.53 13.40 10.27
N GLN A 666 -11.96 12.30 9.77
CA GLN A 666 -11.77 11.09 10.56
C GLN A 666 -10.82 11.33 11.72
N THR A 667 -9.69 12.00 11.51
CA THR A 667 -8.74 12.34 12.58
C THR A 667 -9.36 13.31 13.58
N VAL A 668 -10.10 14.33 13.10
CA VAL A 668 -10.83 15.28 13.94
C VAL A 668 -11.87 14.57 14.83
N LYS A 669 -12.60 13.60 14.29
CA LYS A 669 -13.55 12.75 15.01
C LYS A 669 -12.87 11.85 16.02
N GLU A 670 -11.83 11.09 15.60
CA GLU A 670 -11.07 10.17 16.46
C GLU A 670 -10.50 10.86 17.69
N GLN A 671 -9.86 11.99 17.50
CA GLN A 671 -9.22 12.74 18.56
C GLN A 671 -10.18 13.66 19.33
N LYS A 672 -11.49 13.54 19.07
CA LYS A 672 -12.57 14.26 19.80
C LYS A 672 -12.36 15.79 19.86
N TYR A 673 -11.89 16.40 18.77
CA TYR A 673 -11.81 17.87 18.67
C TYR A 673 -13.18 18.53 18.60
N VAL A 674 -14.17 17.81 18.07
CA VAL A 674 -15.55 18.26 17.89
C VAL A 674 -16.53 17.17 18.31
N ASP A 675 -17.78 17.54 18.59
CA ASP A 675 -18.87 16.56 18.66
C ASP A 675 -19.28 16.21 17.23
N PHE A 676 -19.09 14.98 16.83
CA PHE A 676 -19.31 14.51 15.44
C PHE A 676 -20.47 13.54 15.36
N TYR A 677 -21.38 13.73 14.39
CA TYR A 677 -22.50 12.83 14.16
C TYR A 677 -22.69 12.56 12.67
N GLU A 678 -22.79 11.29 12.30
CA GLU A 678 -23.03 10.86 10.92
C GLU A 678 -24.50 10.56 10.70
N THR A 679 -25.08 11.11 9.65
CA THR A 679 -26.48 10.88 9.29
C THR A 679 -26.69 11.16 7.81
N ASN A 680 -27.89 10.92 7.32
CA ASN A 680 -28.25 11.28 5.95
C ASN A 680 -28.76 12.73 5.87
N PHE A 681 -28.81 13.23 4.64
CA PHE A 681 -29.27 14.57 4.33
C PHE A 681 -30.66 14.93 4.93
N ARG A 682 -31.64 14.00 4.84
CA ARG A 682 -33.00 14.25 5.35
C ARG A 682 -33.03 14.43 6.86
N ASN A 683 -32.28 13.62 7.58
CA ASN A 683 -32.21 13.69 9.04
C ASN A 683 -31.47 14.94 9.50
N SER A 684 -30.44 15.39 8.79
CA SER A 684 -29.73 16.61 9.11
C SER A 684 -30.64 17.85 9.01
N LEU A 685 -31.52 17.90 8.02
CA LEU A 685 -32.55 18.95 7.90
C LEU A 685 -33.52 18.92 9.10
N LYS A 686 -33.99 17.74 9.53
CA LYS A 686 -34.86 17.60 10.71
C LYS A 686 -34.16 18.05 11.98
N MET A 687 -32.86 17.75 12.14
CA MET A 687 -32.09 18.18 13.30
C MET A 687 -31.99 19.71 13.36
N LEU A 688 -31.72 20.36 12.24
CA LEU A 688 -31.70 21.82 12.13
C LEU A 688 -33.04 22.47 12.40
N GLN A 689 -34.12 21.94 11.82
CA GLN A 689 -35.49 22.44 12.05
C GLN A 689 -35.91 22.28 13.50
N GLY A 690 -35.58 21.14 14.11
CA GLY A 690 -35.92 20.83 15.48
C GLY A 690 -34.99 21.46 16.54
N ASN A 691 -33.93 22.19 16.15
CA ASN A 691 -32.94 22.76 17.05
C ASN A 691 -32.37 21.73 18.06
N TYR A 692 -31.96 20.56 17.59
CA TYR A 692 -31.36 19.56 18.44
C TYR A 692 -30.14 18.93 17.71
N PHE A 693 -29.23 18.40 18.54
CA PHE A 693 -28.09 17.60 18.08
C PHE A 693 -28.14 16.24 18.77
N ILE A 694 -27.75 15.20 18.02
CA ILE A 694 -27.70 13.84 18.56
C ILE A 694 -26.31 13.59 19.12
N LYS A 695 -26.24 13.24 20.39
CA LYS A 695 -24.99 12.91 21.06
C LYS A 695 -25.14 11.65 21.90
N TYR A 696 -24.10 10.87 21.99
CA TYR A 696 -24.05 9.76 22.93
C TYR A 696 -23.94 10.29 24.37
N LYS A 697 -24.61 9.62 25.27
CA LYS A 697 -24.51 9.95 26.72
C LYS A 697 -23.06 9.70 27.16
N THR A 698 -22.41 10.71 27.68
CA THR A 698 -21.04 10.68 28.17
C THR A 698 -21.00 10.84 29.70
N ALA A 699 -20.03 10.19 30.34
CA ALA A 699 -19.64 10.39 31.73
C ALA A 699 -18.16 10.06 31.87
N ASP A 700 -17.49 10.56 32.88
CA ASP A 700 -16.04 10.37 33.05
C ASP A 700 -15.60 8.91 33.13
N ASN A 701 -16.50 8.03 33.59
CA ASN A 701 -16.27 6.59 33.70
C ASN A 701 -16.90 5.76 32.56
N VAL A 702 -17.30 6.40 31.44
CA VAL A 702 -17.95 5.74 30.31
C VAL A 702 -17.19 6.04 29.05
N VAL A 703 -16.98 5.01 28.23
CA VAL A 703 -16.47 5.12 26.86
C VAL A 703 -17.54 4.59 25.90
N ASN A 704 -17.87 5.36 24.88
CA ASN A 704 -18.80 4.97 23.83
C ASN A 704 -18.05 4.38 22.64
N ILE A 705 -18.51 3.24 22.13
CA ILE A 705 -18.02 2.59 20.90
C ILE A 705 -19.15 2.64 19.88
N GLU A 706 -19.10 3.70 19.08
CA GLU A 706 -20.20 4.10 18.19
C GLU A 706 -20.57 3.03 17.16
N PRO A 707 -19.61 2.37 16.46
CA PRO A 707 -19.96 1.37 15.45
C PRO A 707 -20.76 0.18 15.99
N SER A 708 -20.46 -0.25 17.23
CA SER A 708 -21.15 -1.37 17.89
C SER A 708 -22.38 -0.95 18.67
N ASN A 709 -22.69 0.33 18.76
CA ASN A 709 -23.75 0.89 19.57
C ASN A 709 -23.68 0.40 21.03
N ILE A 710 -22.46 0.39 21.61
CA ILE A 710 -22.22 0.01 23.00
C ILE A 710 -21.49 1.12 23.77
N SER A 711 -21.66 1.11 25.08
CA SER A 711 -20.88 1.87 26.05
C SER A 711 -20.23 0.92 27.04
N ILE A 712 -18.97 1.18 27.40
CA ILE A 712 -18.25 0.45 28.44
C ILE A 712 -18.17 1.37 29.65
N GLN A 713 -18.75 0.93 30.77
CA GLN A 713 -18.77 1.66 32.03
C GLN A 713 -17.81 1.06 33.04
N GLU A 714 -16.89 1.87 33.54
CA GLU A 714 -16.01 1.52 34.65
C GLU A 714 -16.76 1.70 35.98
N LYS A 715 -16.63 0.71 36.90
CA LYS A 715 -17.16 0.72 38.23
C LYS A 715 -16.16 0.16 39.23
N PRO A 716 -16.26 0.47 40.55
CA PRO A 716 -15.53 -0.31 41.55
C PRO A 716 -15.90 -1.79 41.47
N LYS A 717 -14.93 -2.66 41.77
CA LYS A 717 -15.15 -4.10 41.80
C LYS A 717 -16.12 -4.47 42.91
N ASP A 718 -17.23 -5.10 42.55
CA ASP A 718 -18.16 -5.69 43.47
C ASP A 718 -17.99 -7.21 43.46
N SER A 719 -17.85 -7.81 44.64
CA SER A 719 -17.69 -9.26 44.79
C SER A 719 -18.88 -10.08 44.26
N THR A 720 -20.03 -9.42 44.11
CA THR A 720 -21.27 -10.06 43.61
C THR A 720 -21.31 -10.17 42.09
N ILE A 721 -20.48 -9.40 41.37
CA ILE A 721 -20.48 -9.37 39.89
C ILE A 721 -19.40 -10.34 39.36
N LYS A 722 -19.83 -11.37 38.67
CA LYS A 722 -18.92 -12.31 37.99
C LYS A 722 -18.37 -11.69 36.70
N SER A 723 -17.06 -11.80 36.53
CA SER A 723 -16.37 -11.40 35.29
C SER A 723 -16.52 -12.51 34.25
N ASN A 724 -17.43 -12.35 33.32
CA ASN A 724 -17.72 -13.35 32.28
C ASN A 724 -17.39 -12.87 30.85
N GLY A 725 -17.01 -11.62 30.69
CA GLY A 725 -16.65 -11.02 29.40
C GLY A 725 -15.15 -11.20 29.07
N PRO A 726 -14.76 -11.01 27.81
CA PRO A 726 -13.39 -11.08 27.38
C PRO A 726 -12.59 -9.84 27.85
N ASN A 727 -11.27 -10.00 28.01
CA ASN A 727 -10.37 -8.91 28.39
C ASN A 727 -10.36 -7.75 27.35
N HIS A 728 -10.83 -8.02 26.14
CA HIS A 728 -11.01 -7.03 25.09
C HIS A 728 -11.92 -5.85 25.51
N ILE A 729 -12.84 -6.07 26.43
CA ILE A 729 -13.69 -5.00 27.00
C ILE A 729 -12.81 -3.92 27.64
N TYR A 730 -11.84 -4.30 28.48
CA TYR A 730 -10.94 -3.35 29.12
C TYR A 730 -10.02 -2.67 28.11
N ARG A 731 -9.51 -3.42 27.14
CA ARG A 731 -8.64 -2.86 26.08
C ARG A 731 -9.36 -1.77 25.29
N MET A 732 -10.61 -1.99 24.92
CA MET A 732 -11.44 -1.02 24.23
C MET A 732 -11.75 0.21 25.10
N TYR A 733 -12.03 0.01 26.41
CA TYR A 733 -12.21 1.12 27.33
C TYR A 733 -10.96 1.98 27.43
N ALA A 734 -9.79 1.36 27.65
CA ALA A 734 -8.52 2.05 27.75
C ALA A 734 -8.17 2.83 26.47
N PHE A 735 -8.40 2.22 25.30
CA PHE A 735 -8.19 2.89 24.01
C PHE A 735 -9.08 4.12 23.85
N GLY A 736 -10.38 3.99 24.12
CA GLY A 736 -11.31 5.11 24.06
C GLY A 736 -10.90 6.24 25.02
N LYS A 737 -10.43 5.92 26.23
CA LYS A 737 -9.92 6.93 27.19
C LYS A 737 -8.68 7.66 26.67
N VAL A 738 -7.74 6.95 26.05
CA VAL A 738 -6.57 7.59 25.45
C VAL A 738 -6.99 8.54 24.33
N LEU A 739 -7.93 8.14 23.46
CA LEU A 739 -8.41 8.99 22.38
C LEU A 739 -9.18 10.22 22.86
N GLU A 740 -10.03 10.08 23.88
CA GLU A 740 -10.80 11.20 24.47
C GLU A 740 -9.91 12.30 25.07
N GLU A 741 -8.73 11.92 25.55
CA GLU A 741 -7.84 12.83 26.29
C GLU A 741 -6.59 13.25 25.49
N GLN A 742 -6.54 12.97 24.17
CA GLN A 742 -5.39 13.28 23.32
C GLN A 742 -4.92 14.74 23.45
N ILE A 743 -5.84 15.68 23.58
CA ILE A 743 -5.50 17.09 23.68
C ILE A 743 -4.81 17.42 25.01
N LYS A 744 -5.24 16.81 26.12
CA LYS A 744 -4.53 16.96 27.39
C LYS A 744 -3.16 16.31 27.36
N ILE A 745 -3.08 15.14 26.75
CA ILE A 745 -1.84 14.39 26.58
C ILE A 745 -0.79 15.20 25.81
N GLN A 746 -1.19 15.91 24.77
CA GLN A 746 -0.28 16.73 23.97
C GLN A 746 0.22 17.99 24.69
N ASN A 747 -0.53 18.49 25.65
CA ASN A 747 -0.24 19.75 26.34
C ASN A 747 0.40 19.57 27.73
N ASP A 748 0.35 18.36 28.31
CA ASP A 748 0.80 18.12 29.69
C ASP A 748 1.49 16.74 29.81
N THR A 749 2.78 16.76 30.15
CA THR A 749 3.61 15.55 30.31
C THR A 749 3.13 14.62 31.44
N LEU A 750 2.52 15.15 32.51
CA LEU A 750 1.96 14.34 33.61
C LEU A 750 0.74 13.57 33.13
N SER A 751 -0.13 14.22 32.36
CA SER A 751 -1.26 13.58 31.71
C SER A 751 -0.78 12.52 30.71
N ALA A 752 0.23 12.80 29.92
CA ALA A 752 0.83 11.85 28.99
C ALA A 752 1.29 10.57 29.70
N ASN A 753 2.01 10.69 30.81
CA ASN A 753 2.49 9.55 31.61
C ASN A 753 1.35 8.69 32.17
N LYS A 754 0.28 9.31 32.67
CA LYS A 754 -0.91 8.60 33.14
C LYS A 754 -1.53 7.73 32.06
N TYR A 755 -1.71 8.27 30.85
CA TYR A 755 -2.34 7.54 29.75
C TYR A 755 -1.40 6.53 29.08
N VAL A 756 -0.09 6.78 29.08
CA VAL A 756 0.90 5.75 28.72
C VAL A 756 0.83 4.56 29.69
N THR A 757 0.69 4.82 30.98
CA THR A 757 0.51 3.75 31.99
C THR A 757 -0.78 2.98 31.74
N LEU A 758 -1.89 3.66 31.44
CA LEU A 758 -3.16 3.01 31.06
C LEU A 758 -3.01 2.14 29.81
N ALA A 759 -2.33 2.65 28.77
CA ALA A 759 -2.07 1.90 27.55
C ALA A 759 -1.20 0.67 27.83
N LYS A 760 -0.17 0.78 28.68
CA LYS A 760 0.68 -0.33 29.11
C LYS A 760 -0.12 -1.38 29.89
N ASP A 761 -0.98 -0.94 30.80
CA ASP A 761 -1.81 -1.84 31.60
C ASP A 761 -2.76 -2.68 30.74
N ALA A 762 -3.37 -2.05 29.76
CA ALA A 762 -4.24 -2.72 28.78
C ALA A 762 -3.48 -3.41 27.64
N ASN A 763 -2.19 -3.17 27.49
CA ASN A 763 -1.32 -3.61 26.39
C ASN A 763 -1.93 -3.28 25.01
N ILE A 764 -2.08 -2.01 24.72
CA ILE A 764 -2.70 -1.50 23.50
C ILE A 764 -1.82 -0.48 22.77
N VAL A 765 -1.80 -0.55 21.46
CA VAL A 765 -1.14 0.43 20.60
C VAL A 765 -2.06 1.64 20.41
N THR A 766 -1.53 2.83 20.67
CA THR A 766 -2.27 4.09 20.64
C THR A 766 -1.43 5.18 19.99
N PRO A 767 -1.94 6.40 19.80
CA PRO A 767 -1.13 7.52 19.29
C PRO A 767 0.14 7.81 20.10
N ILE A 768 0.18 7.39 21.37
CA ILE A 768 1.29 7.65 22.31
C ILE A 768 2.08 6.40 22.71
N SER A 769 1.67 5.23 22.29
CA SER A 769 2.29 3.95 22.63
C SER A 769 2.47 3.05 21.42
N SER A 770 3.52 2.24 21.46
CA SER A 770 3.87 1.28 20.40
C SER A 770 4.29 -0.05 20.99
N LEU A 771 4.05 -1.15 20.27
CA LEU A 771 4.62 -2.46 20.56
C LEU A 771 5.94 -2.63 19.81
N ILE A 772 6.97 -3.07 20.50
CA ILE A 772 8.27 -3.37 19.92
C ILE A 772 8.74 -4.74 20.35
N VAL A 773 9.24 -5.53 19.40
CA VAL A 773 9.97 -6.76 19.64
C VAL A 773 11.45 -6.50 19.42
N LEU A 774 12.29 -6.88 20.38
CA LEU A 774 13.74 -6.86 20.28
C LEU A 774 14.30 -8.26 20.51
N GLU A 775 15.47 -8.53 19.96
CA GLU A 775 16.04 -9.87 19.99
C GLU A 775 16.44 -10.33 21.40
N THR A 776 17.06 -9.45 22.19
CA THR A 776 17.60 -9.79 23.50
C THR A 776 17.07 -8.91 24.64
N ASP A 777 17.10 -9.43 25.87
CA ASP A 777 16.74 -8.64 27.05
C ASP A 777 17.74 -7.48 27.30
N ALA A 778 18.97 -7.60 26.80
CA ALA A 778 19.97 -6.53 26.85
C ALA A 778 19.55 -5.35 25.94
N ASP A 779 18.99 -5.62 24.77
CA ASP A 779 18.54 -4.60 23.84
C ASP A 779 17.42 -3.76 24.44
N TYR A 780 16.47 -4.39 25.15
CA TYR A 780 15.44 -3.68 25.90
C TYR A 780 16.04 -2.78 26.98
N LYS A 781 17.00 -3.31 27.77
CA LYS A 781 17.67 -2.54 28.83
C LYS A 781 18.43 -1.35 28.30
N ASN A 782 19.22 -1.54 27.24
CA ASN A 782 20.06 -0.50 26.64
C ASN A 782 19.19 0.65 26.09
N ASN A 783 17.97 0.35 25.66
CA ASN A 783 17.01 1.35 25.16
C ASN A 783 16.04 1.86 26.26
N GLY A 784 16.24 1.50 27.51
CA GLY A 784 15.40 1.94 28.63
C GLY A 784 13.96 1.44 28.51
N ILE A 785 13.73 0.26 27.91
CA ILE A 785 12.44 -0.38 27.76
C ILE A 785 12.34 -1.49 28.79
N GLU A 786 11.46 -1.31 29.77
CA GLU A 786 11.22 -2.27 30.85
C GLU A 786 10.10 -3.24 30.48
N LYS A 787 10.21 -4.49 30.94
CA LYS A 787 9.12 -5.47 30.80
C LYS A 787 7.90 -4.97 31.56
N ASN A 788 6.74 -5.08 30.90
CA ASN A 788 5.48 -4.72 31.53
C ASN A 788 5.07 -5.80 32.52
N VAL A 789 5.03 -5.47 33.82
CA VAL A 789 4.63 -6.35 34.91
C VAL A 789 3.22 -5.98 35.36
N ASP A 790 2.42 -6.95 35.76
CA ASP A 790 1.03 -6.79 36.19
C ASP A 790 0.12 -6.09 35.18
N THR A 791 0.32 -6.38 33.90
CA THR A 791 -0.48 -5.89 32.77
C THR A 791 -1.22 -7.05 32.08
N LEU A 792 -2.19 -6.75 31.22
CA LEU A 792 -2.87 -7.78 30.44
C LEU A 792 -1.93 -8.54 29.47
N GLY A 793 -0.79 -7.96 29.13
CA GLY A 793 0.14 -8.52 28.15
C GLY A 793 -0.45 -8.63 26.74
N ASN A 794 0.27 -9.27 25.82
CA ASN A 794 -0.20 -9.50 24.46
C ASN A 794 -1.45 -10.39 24.45
N SER A 795 -2.47 -9.96 23.70
CA SER A 795 -3.68 -10.75 23.50
C SER A 795 -3.40 -11.99 22.68
N SER A 796 -4.12 -13.07 22.87
CA SER A 796 -4.02 -14.29 22.04
C SER A 796 -5.32 -15.08 22.13
N ILE A 797 -5.72 -15.69 21.02
CA ILE A 797 -6.88 -16.58 20.96
C ILE A 797 -6.74 -17.75 21.94
N LYS A 798 -5.53 -18.23 22.18
CA LYS A 798 -5.24 -19.34 23.10
C LYS A 798 -5.36 -18.96 24.58
N ASN A 799 -5.24 -17.67 24.94
CA ASN A 799 -5.18 -17.21 26.33
C ASN A 799 -6.52 -16.77 26.92
N ASP A 800 -7.62 -16.97 26.23
CA ASP A 800 -8.95 -16.74 26.76
C ASP A 800 -9.35 -17.83 27.78
N GLY A 801 -8.71 -17.84 28.93
CA GLY A 801 -9.04 -18.78 29.99
C GLY A 801 -8.64 -20.23 29.71
N ALA A 802 -7.61 -20.46 28.93
CA ALA A 802 -7.08 -21.79 28.68
C ALA A 802 -6.53 -22.38 30.00
N VAL A 803 -7.33 -23.19 30.62
CA VAL A 803 -6.78 -24.29 31.45
C VAL A 803 -5.85 -25.08 30.54
N PRO A 804 -4.61 -25.43 30.97
CA PRO A 804 -3.70 -26.25 30.19
C PRO A 804 -4.45 -27.45 29.62
N GLU A 805 -4.28 -27.70 28.32
CA GLU A 805 -5.02 -28.79 27.67
C GLU A 805 -4.75 -30.12 28.35
N PRO A 806 -5.73 -31.05 28.49
CA PRO A 806 -5.58 -32.26 29.24
C PRO A 806 -4.33 -33.09 28.89
N HIS A 807 -3.83 -32.98 27.68
CA HIS A 807 -2.61 -33.64 27.22
C HIS A 807 -1.32 -32.98 27.79
N GLU A 808 -1.32 -31.66 28.06
CA GLU A 808 -0.18 -31.01 28.73
C GLU A 808 -0.06 -31.48 30.18
N TRP A 809 -1.18 -31.61 30.90
CA TRP A 809 -1.22 -32.22 32.22
C TRP A 809 -0.79 -33.68 32.18
N LEU A 810 -1.22 -34.44 31.17
CA LEU A 810 -0.82 -35.81 30.95
C LEU A 810 0.71 -35.93 30.74
N MET A 811 1.30 -35.04 29.94
CA MET A 811 2.76 -35.00 29.72
C MET A 811 3.53 -34.64 31.01
N ILE A 812 3.01 -33.70 31.79
CA ILE A 812 3.58 -33.33 33.10
C ILE A 812 3.51 -34.55 34.08
N ILE A 813 2.37 -35.24 34.14
CA ILE A 813 2.16 -36.44 34.98
C ILE A 813 3.08 -37.55 34.51
N ILE A 814 3.22 -37.82 33.21
CA ILE A 814 4.15 -38.81 32.67
C ILE A 814 5.59 -38.42 32.98
N GLY A 815 5.98 -37.17 32.88
CA GLY A 815 7.30 -36.67 33.24
C GLY A 815 7.59 -36.84 34.72
N LEU A 816 6.65 -36.51 35.60
CA LEU A 816 6.78 -36.69 37.05
C LEU A 816 6.81 -38.17 37.46
N THR A 817 6.00 -39.01 36.84
CA THR A 817 6.01 -40.47 37.12
C THR A 817 7.28 -41.14 36.63
N THR A 818 7.83 -40.75 35.49
CA THR A 818 9.15 -41.22 35.01
C THR A 818 10.29 -40.78 35.90
N LEU A 819 10.27 -39.54 36.38
CA LEU A 819 11.24 -39.04 37.35
C LEU A 819 11.15 -39.77 38.69
N LEU A 820 9.96 -40.06 39.21
CA LEU A 820 9.74 -40.84 40.44
C LEU A 820 10.21 -42.28 40.26
N PHE A 821 9.91 -42.90 39.11
CA PHE A 821 10.39 -44.25 38.79
C PHE A 821 11.90 -44.33 38.70
N TYR A 822 12.53 -43.34 38.08
CA TYR A 822 13.99 -43.22 37.97
C TYR A 822 14.64 -43.02 39.35
N TYR A 823 14.03 -42.20 40.21
CA TYR A 823 14.47 -41.97 41.59
C TYR A 823 14.34 -43.23 42.43
N GLN A 824 13.24 -43.95 42.32
CA GLN A 824 13.06 -45.24 43.05
C GLN A 824 14.03 -46.31 42.54
N LYS A 825 14.31 -46.38 41.24
CA LYS A 825 15.29 -47.33 40.68
C LYS A 825 16.70 -47.05 41.18
N ASN A 826 17.10 -45.80 41.23
CA ASN A 826 18.42 -45.40 41.73
C ASN A 826 18.54 -45.61 43.25
N LYS A 827 17.46 -45.51 44.02
CA LYS A 827 17.43 -45.79 45.42
C LYS A 827 17.57 -47.28 45.70
N LYS A 828 17.01 -48.16 44.84
CA LYS A 828 17.18 -49.64 44.93
C LYS A 828 18.57 -50.12 44.49
N GLN A 829 19.31 -49.35 43.74
CA GLN A 829 20.70 -49.69 43.34
C GLN A 829 21.74 -49.24 44.39
N LYS A 830 21.35 -48.38 45.36
CA LYS A 830 22.23 -47.89 46.44
C LYS A 830 21.94 -48.58 47.81
N ALA A 831 20.92 -49.42 47.88
CA ALA A 831 20.67 -50.36 49.02
C ALA A 831 21.10 -51.79 48.62
#